data_4e37beca1216948de82ed951aee37bf3
#
_entry.id   4e37beca1216948de82ed951aee37bf3
#
_cell.length_a   1.000
_cell.length_b   1.000
_cell.length_c   1.000
_cell.angle_alpha   90.00
_cell.angle_beta   90.00
_cell.angle_gamma   90.00
#
_symmetry.space_group_name_H-M   'P 1'
#
loop_
_entity.id
_entity.type
_entity.pdbx_description
1 polymer ?
#
loop_
_entity_poly.entity_id
_entity_poly.type
_entity_poly.pdbx_seq_one_letter_code
_entity_poly.pdbx_strand_id
1 'polypeptide(L)'
;MIKSKWSGCGESRRCFLKILGAGSGAAFLMPGVRVSGEKGDFPSLAELHAAHEKQGIISPEKTYRMMEWEFHTPPQESFNIDWDAAVRAARDSGSESMMFYSQDHWGYAFFLSQVAVRHPHLQGDLFGHEVSLARKRGMSVVCYYSLQFNNQCVLSHPDWGWVNEKGEQQNLRWYITCLDSPYRQYVLGMMDEIFSRYEVDELFLDIFGIQFVLYHAEGRDPFCFCKHTEDTWNHGHPGDPYRDGFRTREGWQKRYQWHEKRSMVDMLDEIIRTARKHRPNLIISLNGGPEDFPDEIMQRVSFIYAEPLPCPTGIALGSILMRGWGRPYYQAGIFTRQGYLDTYPGSIPRVQADALIVQNARTFFVGNAPIISGLDGQGISKRWFEVAKETWEDVRNVDGLLKGIEPLYSTGMLYSASTGKELDAQQRPVDFRRSNLGALEALSYAGRPVESLPEFRLTNDELKDFETLVLPEVEVLSDTQAEVIRQWVKQGGKLIGSYRCGLLNGDFRPRPNFALADVFGVDFVSEERKYATDAAGKLKEGVAATYLESSGHPLAKILAVSTVGLPGPFLRLKRTTAEEVMHYRLPFMVEDLPHHQWFNWGPPPPGAETGGAAVTYNKFGKGEALYIGVPIFRAMHDRPVWIRKWIPFLLRQLVPQPIAELRPAPFSEYVHGTFFWDASKRFILVQVLNTIELVTEGDLRPAPDIVIHADPLRLKVAGARLVWPKEQDLGIVTKEGSIQVMLRAPGRYSALYLKLA
;
A
#
# COMPACT_ATOMS: atom_id res chain seq x y z
N MET A 1 -25.12 -0.83 28.18
CA MET A 1 -24.76 0.27 27.29
C MET A 1 -23.76 -0.28 26.28
N ILE A 2 -24.24 -0.62 25.12
CA ILE A 2 -23.43 -1.20 24.04
C ILE A 2 -22.87 0.00 23.26
N LYS A 3 -21.57 0.24 23.38
CA LYS A 3 -20.88 1.21 22.50
C LYS A 3 -20.69 0.55 21.14
N SER A 4 -21.51 0.95 20.17
CA SER A 4 -21.29 0.64 18.75
C SER A 4 -20.00 1.32 18.29
N LYS A 5 -18.94 0.53 18.06
CA LYS A 5 -17.75 0.96 17.32
C LYS A 5 -17.95 0.57 15.85
N TRP A 6 -18.52 1.46 15.08
CA TRP A 6 -18.37 1.49 13.63
C TRP A 6 -17.56 2.73 13.29
N SER A 7 -16.24 2.61 13.28
CA SER A 7 -15.36 3.56 12.61
C SER A 7 -14.97 2.96 11.27
N GLY A 8 -15.30 3.66 10.20
CA GLY A 8 -15.10 3.24 8.82
C GLY A 8 -13.64 3.01 8.45
N CYS A 9 -13.47 2.32 7.36
CA CYS A 9 -12.32 2.11 6.48
C CYS A 9 -11.01 2.86 6.86
N GLY A 10 -10.42 2.58 8.00
CA GLY A 10 -9.27 3.34 8.49
C GLY A 10 -8.44 2.68 9.56
N GLU A 11 -8.90 1.58 10.14
CA GLU A 11 -8.15 0.95 11.22
C GLU A 11 -7.90 -0.54 10.96
N SER A 12 -7.11 -0.85 9.97
CA SER A 12 -6.26 -2.02 10.08
C SER A 12 -5.00 -1.57 10.83
N ARG A 13 -4.87 -1.95 12.08
CA ARG A 13 -3.73 -1.63 12.95
C ARG A 13 -2.40 -2.24 12.45
N ARG A 14 -2.38 -2.93 11.30
CA ARG A 14 -1.24 -3.65 10.76
C ARG A 14 -0.38 -2.88 9.75
N CYS A 15 -0.74 -1.68 9.36
CA CYS A 15 0.02 -0.92 8.39
C CYS A 15 0.83 0.17 9.05
N PHE A 16 1.95 -0.13 9.63
CA PHE A 16 2.89 0.89 10.09
C PHE A 16 4.35 0.48 9.95
N LEU A 17 5.07 1.34 9.28
CA LEU A 17 6.50 1.59 9.36
C LEU A 17 7.40 0.69 8.50
N LYS A 18 8.14 1.14 7.58
CA LYS A 18 9.39 1.84 7.41
C LYS A 18 10.13 1.63 6.14
N ILE A 19 11.18 2.36 6.09
CA ILE A 19 11.97 2.63 4.92
C ILE A 19 13.43 2.86 5.18
N LEU A 20 14.27 2.56 4.26
CA LEU A 20 15.43 3.23 3.63
C LEU A 20 16.31 2.21 2.93
N GLY A 21 16.97 2.45 1.95
CA GLY A 21 17.49 3.38 1.03
C GLY A 21 18.55 2.77 0.16
N ALA A 22 18.44 3.12 -1.10
CA ALA A 22 19.47 3.22 -2.14
C ALA A 22 20.30 2.00 -2.60
N GLY A 23 20.20 1.73 -3.89
CA GLY A 23 21.29 1.20 -4.68
C GLY A 23 20.94 0.34 -5.89
N SER A 24 20.95 0.98 -7.04
CA SER A 24 21.30 0.51 -8.39
C SER A 24 20.66 -0.76 -8.95
N GLY A 25 19.96 -0.55 -10.04
CA GLY A 25 19.26 -1.45 -10.92
C GLY A 25 20.02 -2.56 -11.57
N ALA A 26 19.26 -3.57 -11.89
CA ALA A 26 19.45 -4.43 -13.05
C ALA A 26 18.08 -4.76 -13.63
N ALA A 27 17.76 -4.16 -14.75
CA ALA A 27 16.60 -4.52 -15.54
C ALA A 27 16.80 -5.93 -16.08
N PHE A 28 16.04 -6.90 -15.58
CA PHE A 28 15.88 -8.19 -16.21
C PHE A 28 14.86 -8.07 -17.34
N LEU A 29 15.37 -7.94 -18.58
CA LEU A 29 14.60 -8.14 -19.79
C LEU A 29 14.15 -9.61 -19.84
N MET A 30 12.87 -9.87 -19.67
CA MET A 30 12.29 -11.17 -19.96
C MET A 30 12.23 -11.41 -21.49
N PRO A 31 12.50 -12.63 -21.97
CA PRO A 31 12.36 -12.94 -23.39
C PRO A 31 10.88 -12.86 -23.78
N GLY A 32 10.57 -11.93 -24.65
CA GLY A 32 9.23 -11.71 -25.17
C GLY A 32 8.69 -12.94 -25.92
N VAL A 33 7.49 -13.36 -25.60
CA VAL A 33 6.69 -14.21 -26.48
C VAL A 33 6.38 -13.37 -27.73
N ARG A 34 7.05 -13.68 -28.85
CA ARG A 34 6.68 -13.13 -30.16
C ARG A 34 5.34 -13.73 -30.55
N VAL A 35 4.29 -12.98 -30.42
CA VAL A 35 3.05 -13.24 -31.15
C VAL A 35 3.26 -12.69 -32.56
N SER A 36 3.54 -13.56 -33.49
CA SER A 36 3.57 -13.25 -34.93
C SER A 36 2.13 -13.16 -35.42
N GLY A 37 1.57 -11.98 -35.49
CA GLY A 37 0.29 -11.67 -36.11
C GLY A 37 0.47 -10.55 -37.10
N GLU A 38 0.41 -10.88 -38.40
CA GLU A 38 0.25 -9.89 -39.46
C GLU A 38 -1.15 -9.25 -39.38
N LYS A 39 -1.15 -7.91 -39.53
CA LYS A 39 -2.32 -7.04 -39.66
C LYS A 39 -3.17 -6.79 -38.43
N GLY A 40 -2.80 -5.74 -37.73
CA GLY A 40 -3.69 -4.68 -37.22
C GLY A 40 -4.80 -5.01 -36.21
N ASP A 41 -5.02 -6.27 -35.80
CA ASP A 41 -6.15 -6.65 -34.95
C ASP A 41 -5.74 -6.76 -33.47
N PHE A 42 -6.67 -6.38 -32.60
CA PHE A 42 -6.53 -6.62 -31.15
C PHE A 42 -6.47 -8.12 -30.87
N PRO A 43 -5.59 -8.59 -29.97
CA PRO A 43 -5.61 -9.99 -29.57
C PRO A 43 -6.96 -10.33 -28.92
N SER A 44 -7.54 -11.45 -29.27
CA SER A 44 -8.76 -11.95 -28.62
C SER A 44 -8.45 -12.54 -27.25
N LEU A 45 -9.42 -12.56 -26.35
CA LEU A 45 -9.29 -13.22 -25.05
C LEU A 45 -8.95 -14.70 -25.23
N ALA A 46 -9.54 -15.37 -26.23
CA ALA A 46 -9.27 -16.78 -26.51
C ALA A 46 -7.80 -17.04 -26.89
N GLU A 47 -7.15 -16.15 -27.65
CA GLU A 47 -5.72 -16.25 -27.97
C GLU A 47 -4.85 -16.06 -26.76
N LEU A 48 -5.21 -15.12 -25.89
CA LEU A 48 -4.49 -14.86 -24.63
C LEU A 48 -4.62 -16.04 -23.66
N HIS A 49 -5.80 -16.64 -23.53
CA HIS A 49 -6.03 -17.82 -22.71
C HIS A 49 -5.27 -19.05 -23.25
N ALA A 50 -5.32 -19.30 -24.56
CA ALA A 50 -4.59 -20.41 -25.17
C ALA A 50 -3.06 -20.30 -24.98
N ALA A 51 -2.51 -19.08 -24.97
CA ALA A 51 -1.11 -18.83 -24.66
C ALA A 51 -0.80 -19.11 -23.17
N HIS A 52 -1.75 -18.88 -22.28
CA HIS A 52 -1.61 -19.11 -20.83
C HIS A 52 -1.64 -20.62 -20.50
N GLU A 53 -2.56 -21.38 -21.06
CA GLU A 53 -2.72 -22.82 -20.78
C GLU A 53 -1.53 -23.68 -21.23
N LYS A 54 -0.76 -23.24 -22.22
CA LYS A 54 0.41 -23.95 -22.75
C LYS A 54 1.67 -23.89 -21.88
N GLN A 55 1.66 -23.13 -20.78
CA GLN A 55 2.89 -22.84 -20.01
C GLN A 55 3.26 -23.87 -18.93
N GLY A 56 2.42 -24.88 -18.66
CA GLY A 56 2.67 -25.84 -17.58
C GLY A 56 2.54 -25.24 -16.18
N ILE A 57 3.42 -25.60 -15.23
CA ILE A 57 3.44 -25.00 -13.89
C ILE A 57 3.89 -23.55 -14.00
N ILE A 58 3.02 -22.63 -13.58
CA ILE A 58 3.26 -21.18 -13.66
C ILE A 58 4.03 -20.74 -12.42
N SER A 59 5.12 -19.99 -12.62
CA SER A 59 5.84 -19.37 -11.51
C SER A 59 4.91 -18.45 -10.72
N PRO A 60 4.99 -18.39 -9.38
CA PRO A 60 4.18 -17.49 -8.56
C PRO A 60 4.19 -16.03 -9.04
N GLU A 61 5.30 -15.53 -9.57
CA GLU A 61 5.41 -14.19 -10.16
C GLU A 61 4.48 -13.92 -11.34
N LYS A 62 3.92 -14.98 -11.94
CA LYS A 62 3.04 -14.91 -13.12
C LYS A 62 1.61 -15.33 -12.79
N THR A 63 1.33 -15.67 -11.54
CA THR A 63 -0.01 -16.10 -11.10
C THR A 63 -0.79 -14.93 -10.52
N TYR A 64 -2.09 -14.92 -10.77
CA TYR A 64 -3.01 -13.93 -10.21
C TYR A 64 -3.96 -14.50 -9.17
N ARG A 65 -3.99 -15.83 -9.01
CA ARG A 65 -4.92 -16.54 -8.13
C ARG A 65 -4.19 -17.50 -7.22
N MET A 66 -4.01 -17.11 -5.98
CA MET A 66 -3.41 -17.94 -4.94
C MET A 66 -4.44 -18.25 -3.87
N MET A 67 -4.36 -19.43 -3.28
CA MET A 67 -5.22 -19.87 -2.18
C MET A 67 -4.39 -20.27 -0.97
N GLU A 68 -4.90 -19.92 0.20
CA GLU A 68 -4.35 -20.32 1.48
C GLU A 68 -5.45 -20.86 2.38
N TRP A 69 -5.08 -21.81 3.22
CA TRP A 69 -5.83 -22.19 4.42
C TRP A 69 -4.99 -21.86 5.65
N GLU A 70 -5.43 -20.88 6.45
CA GLU A 70 -4.77 -20.60 7.74
C GLU A 70 -4.74 -21.88 8.60
N PHE A 71 -3.55 -22.40 8.85
CA PHE A 71 -3.31 -23.70 9.46
C PHE A 71 -2.55 -23.55 10.78
N HIS A 72 -3.01 -22.66 11.66
CA HIS A 72 -2.46 -22.52 13.01
C HIS A 72 -3.09 -23.55 13.95
N THR A 73 -2.45 -24.69 14.08
CA THR A 73 -3.00 -25.83 14.82
C THR A 73 -2.39 -25.92 16.22
N PRO A 74 -3.18 -25.70 17.29
CA PRO A 74 -2.71 -25.89 18.65
C PRO A 74 -2.25 -27.35 18.87
N PRO A 75 -1.23 -27.60 19.71
CA PRO A 75 -0.71 -28.94 19.93
C PRO A 75 -1.70 -29.93 20.55
N GLN A 76 -2.83 -29.45 21.08
CA GLN A 76 -3.91 -30.27 21.64
C GLN A 76 -4.88 -30.74 20.56
N GLU A 77 -4.88 -30.11 19.40
CA GLU A 77 -5.84 -30.42 18.34
C GLU A 77 -5.28 -31.42 17.34
N SER A 78 -6.09 -32.39 17.01
CA SER A 78 -5.81 -33.30 15.89
C SER A 78 -6.43 -32.78 14.60
N PHE A 79 -5.88 -33.17 13.48
CA PHE A 79 -6.42 -32.81 12.17
C PHE A 79 -6.60 -34.05 11.28
N ASN A 80 -7.74 -34.12 10.62
CA ASN A 80 -8.06 -35.18 9.67
C ASN A 80 -8.73 -34.56 8.44
N ILE A 81 -7.91 -34.16 7.47
CA ILE A 81 -8.34 -33.51 6.24
C ILE A 81 -8.02 -34.42 5.06
N ASP A 82 -8.98 -34.62 4.16
CA ASP A 82 -8.72 -35.18 2.84
C ASP A 82 -8.03 -34.13 1.96
N TRP A 83 -6.70 -34.07 2.09
CA TRP A 83 -5.87 -33.10 1.37
C TRP A 83 -5.93 -33.28 -0.14
N ASP A 84 -6.11 -34.52 -0.65
CA ASP A 84 -6.25 -34.75 -2.07
C ASP A 84 -7.53 -34.13 -2.62
N ALA A 85 -8.64 -34.31 -1.92
CA ALA A 85 -9.92 -33.70 -2.28
C ALA A 85 -9.85 -32.17 -2.15
N ALA A 86 -9.22 -31.65 -1.10
CA ALA A 86 -9.10 -30.21 -0.85
C ALA A 86 -8.25 -29.51 -1.92
N VAL A 87 -7.06 -30.03 -2.24
CA VAL A 87 -6.19 -29.46 -3.29
C VAL A 87 -6.82 -29.58 -4.68
N ARG A 88 -7.58 -30.64 -4.94
CA ARG A 88 -8.37 -30.78 -6.17
C ARG A 88 -9.43 -29.68 -6.27
N ALA A 89 -10.21 -29.49 -5.20
CA ALA A 89 -11.25 -28.47 -5.17
C ALA A 89 -10.67 -27.05 -5.31
N ALA A 90 -9.50 -26.76 -4.72
CA ALA A 90 -8.78 -25.51 -4.93
C ALA A 90 -8.42 -25.30 -6.42
N ARG A 91 -7.87 -26.30 -7.08
CA ARG A 91 -7.57 -26.23 -8.51
C ARG A 91 -8.83 -26.03 -9.37
N ASP A 92 -9.90 -26.75 -9.06
CA ASP A 92 -11.19 -26.68 -9.77
C ASP A 92 -11.88 -25.31 -9.57
N SER A 93 -11.65 -24.65 -8.45
CA SER A 93 -12.11 -23.27 -8.22
C SER A 93 -11.29 -22.21 -8.97
N GLY A 94 -10.15 -22.60 -9.57
CA GLY A 94 -9.33 -21.75 -10.41
C GLY A 94 -8.02 -21.30 -9.77
N SER A 95 -7.63 -21.84 -8.62
CA SER A 95 -6.32 -21.55 -8.01
C SER A 95 -5.16 -22.00 -8.90
N GLU A 96 -4.15 -21.16 -9.03
CA GLU A 96 -2.90 -21.43 -9.76
C GLU A 96 -1.74 -21.72 -8.81
N SER A 97 -1.88 -21.29 -7.56
CA SER A 97 -0.87 -21.42 -6.52
C SER A 97 -1.49 -21.75 -5.17
N MET A 98 -0.82 -22.59 -4.39
CA MET A 98 -1.25 -22.95 -3.04
C MET A 98 -0.18 -22.58 -2.01
N MET A 99 -0.61 -22.02 -0.88
CA MET A 99 0.24 -21.81 0.28
C MET A 99 0.01 -22.93 1.31
N PHE A 100 1.11 -23.58 1.72
CA PHE A 100 1.10 -24.62 2.75
C PHE A 100 2.06 -24.27 3.88
N TYR A 101 1.73 -24.71 5.07
CA TYR A 101 2.46 -24.38 6.30
C TYR A 101 3.56 -25.39 6.57
N SER A 102 4.81 -24.94 6.57
CA SER A 102 5.94 -25.74 7.05
C SER A 102 6.05 -25.66 8.57
N GLN A 103 5.77 -24.48 9.14
CA GLN A 103 5.73 -24.21 10.58
C GLN A 103 4.73 -23.07 10.85
N ASP A 104 3.94 -23.20 11.90
CA ASP A 104 2.95 -22.21 12.33
C ASP A 104 3.42 -21.34 13.52
N HIS A 105 2.54 -20.52 14.08
CA HIS A 105 2.83 -19.67 15.24
C HIS A 105 3.02 -20.43 16.56
N TRP A 106 2.53 -21.67 16.65
CA TRP A 106 2.82 -22.52 17.80
C TRP A 106 4.24 -23.07 17.81
N GLY A 107 4.93 -23.02 16.64
CA GLY A 107 6.30 -23.40 16.46
C GLY A 107 6.52 -24.88 16.18
N TYR A 108 5.47 -25.59 15.77
CA TYR A 108 5.58 -27.01 15.40
C TYR A 108 5.74 -27.16 13.90
N ALA A 109 6.62 -28.10 13.50
CA ALA A 109 6.78 -28.46 12.10
C ALA A 109 5.68 -29.43 11.63
N PHE A 110 5.18 -29.23 10.42
CA PHE A 110 4.25 -30.13 9.74
C PHE A 110 4.92 -31.12 8.79
N PHE A 111 6.21 -31.38 9.01
CA PHE A 111 7.02 -32.36 8.29
C PHE A 111 7.96 -33.10 9.25
N LEU A 112 8.64 -34.14 8.74
CA LEU A 112 9.57 -34.93 9.54
C LEU A 112 10.90 -34.19 9.75
N SER A 113 10.86 -33.09 10.51
CA SER A 113 12.00 -32.22 10.78
C SER A 113 13.01 -32.88 11.73
N GLN A 114 14.30 -32.56 11.51
CA GLN A 114 15.41 -32.85 12.42
C GLN A 114 15.79 -31.62 13.26
N VAL A 115 15.30 -30.44 12.88
CA VAL A 115 15.57 -29.15 13.53
C VAL A 115 14.47 -28.76 14.50
N ALA A 116 13.22 -28.79 14.02
CA ALA A 116 12.04 -28.38 14.77
C ALA A 116 11.34 -29.55 15.45
N VAL A 117 10.64 -29.23 16.55
CA VAL A 117 9.70 -30.18 17.15
C VAL A 117 8.51 -30.35 16.23
N ARG A 118 8.16 -31.60 15.94
CA ARG A 118 7.01 -31.93 15.09
C ARG A 118 5.70 -31.75 15.85
N HIS A 119 4.64 -31.40 15.12
CA HIS A 119 3.32 -31.32 15.72
C HIS A 119 2.94 -32.68 16.33
N PRO A 120 2.41 -32.74 17.58
CA PRO A 120 2.15 -34.01 18.30
C PRO A 120 1.22 -34.98 17.55
N HIS A 121 0.29 -34.45 16.78
CA HIS A 121 -0.67 -35.24 16.00
C HIS A 121 -0.28 -35.45 14.53
N LEU A 122 0.96 -35.08 14.16
CA LEU A 122 1.46 -35.26 12.80
C LEU A 122 1.66 -36.73 12.46
N GLN A 123 0.97 -37.19 11.43
CA GLN A 123 1.14 -38.52 10.87
C GLN A 123 1.90 -38.44 9.54
N GLY A 124 3.18 -38.80 9.56
CA GLY A 124 4.02 -38.75 8.36
C GLY A 124 4.51 -37.33 8.02
N ASP A 125 4.69 -37.09 6.74
CA ASP A 125 5.21 -35.86 6.17
C ASP A 125 4.07 -35.10 5.49
N LEU A 126 3.32 -34.30 6.26
CA LEU A 126 2.17 -33.58 5.73
C LEU A 126 2.59 -32.54 4.68
N PHE A 127 3.55 -31.69 5.02
CA PHE A 127 4.01 -30.63 4.10
C PHE A 127 4.51 -31.20 2.76
N GLY A 128 5.32 -32.27 2.81
CA GLY A 128 5.78 -32.95 1.59
C GLY A 128 4.64 -33.59 0.79
N HIS A 129 3.62 -34.11 1.47
CA HIS A 129 2.42 -34.63 0.82
C HIS A 129 1.64 -33.53 0.09
N GLU A 130 1.38 -32.40 0.74
CA GLU A 130 0.68 -31.23 0.18
C GLU A 130 1.43 -30.67 -1.04
N VAL A 131 2.77 -30.52 -0.96
CA VAL A 131 3.62 -30.11 -2.07
C VAL A 131 3.43 -31.07 -3.26
N SER A 132 3.47 -32.37 -3.02
CA SER A 132 3.28 -33.39 -4.06
C SER A 132 1.89 -33.30 -4.71
N LEU A 133 0.85 -33.07 -3.93
CA LEU A 133 -0.54 -32.95 -4.45
C LEU A 133 -0.71 -31.72 -5.34
N ALA A 134 -0.17 -30.57 -4.95
CA ALA A 134 -0.21 -29.35 -5.76
C ALA A 134 0.58 -29.51 -7.06
N ARG A 135 1.80 -30.07 -6.98
CA ARG A 135 2.66 -30.32 -8.16
C ARG A 135 1.99 -31.23 -9.18
N LYS A 136 1.37 -32.33 -8.73
CA LYS A 136 0.61 -33.26 -9.61
C LYS A 136 -0.54 -32.56 -10.35
N ARG A 137 -1.03 -31.42 -9.83
CA ARG A 137 -2.11 -30.63 -10.43
C ARG A 137 -1.64 -29.40 -11.20
N GLY A 138 -0.33 -29.27 -11.42
CA GLY A 138 0.25 -28.14 -12.16
C GLY A 138 0.17 -26.81 -11.43
N MET A 139 0.14 -26.84 -10.09
CA MET A 139 0.07 -25.64 -9.25
C MET A 139 1.46 -25.31 -8.69
N SER A 140 1.78 -24.01 -8.59
CA SER A 140 2.94 -23.55 -7.85
C SER A 140 2.70 -23.62 -6.35
N VAL A 141 3.80 -23.71 -5.59
CA VAL A 141 3.75 -23.92 -4.14
C VAL A 141 4.44 -22.78 -3.40
N VAL A 142 3.73 -22.22 -2.45
CA VAL A 142 4.24 -21.23 -1.50
C VAL A 142 4.42 -21.91 -0.14
N CYS A 143 5.61 -21.78 0.43
CA CYS A 143 5.91 -22.24 1.78
C CYS A 143 5.64 -21.13 2.78
N TYR A 144 4.65 -21.29 3.63
CA TYR A 144 4.45 -20.44 4.78
C TYR A 144 5.42 -20.78 5.90
N TYR A 145 6.03 -19.76 6.49
CA TYR A 145 6.89 -19.90 7.67
C TYR A 145 6.67 -18.75 8.65
N SER A 146 6.25 -19.07 9.88
CA SER A 146 6.16 -18.11 10.98
C SER A 146 7.53 -17.80 11.54
N LEU A 147 8.06 -16.59 11.30
CA LEU A 147 9.44 -16.30 11.66
C LEU A 147 9.63 -16.00 13.15
N GLN A 148 8.84 -15.08 13.72
CA GLN A 148 9.09 -14.63 15.11
C GLN A 148 8.03 -15.08 16.13
N PHE A 149 6.87 -15.56 15.71
CA PHE A 149 5.98 -16.26 16.65
C PHE A 149 6.38 -17.72 16.72
N ASN A 150 6.78 -18.16 17.93
CA ASN A 150 7.18 -19.55 18.15
C ASN A 150 7.08 -19.92 19.64
N ASN A 151 5.90 -20.40 20.05
CA ASN A 151 5.68 -20.80 21.43
C ASN A 151 6.60 -21.95 21.86
N GLN A 152 6.76 -22.94 20.98
CA GLN A 152 7.54 -24.14 21.31
C GLN A 152 9.00 -23.79 21.62
N CYS A 153 9.63 -22.95 20.79
CA CYS A 153 11.02 -22.55 21.02
C CYS A 153 11.19 -21.75 22.31
N VAL A 154 10.30 -20.75 22.57
CA VAL A 154 10.43 -19.93 23.79
C VAL A 154 10.12 -20.72 25.05
N LEU A 155 9.19 -21.66 25.03
CA LEU A 155 8.92 -22.53 26.18
C LEU A 155 10.07 -23.52 26.47
N SER A 156 10.76 -23.98 25.43
CA SER A 156 11.92 -24.86 25.58
C SER A 156 13.22 -24.10 25.87
N HIS A 157 13.35 -22.88 25.37
CA HIS A 157 14.50 -22.00 25.50
C HIS A 157 14.03 -20.59 25.88
N PRO A 158 13.73 -20.34 27.17
CA PRO A 158 13.19 -19.04 27.60
C PRO A 158 14.10 -17.85 27.29
N ASP A 159 15.39 -18.06 27.20
CA ASP A 159 16.40 -17.06 26.83
C ASP A 159 16.35 -16.65 25.35
N TRP A 160 15.63 -17.40 24.49
CA TRP A 160 15.38 -17.01 23.09
C TRP A 160 14.20 -16.08 22.92
N GLY A 161 13.43 -15.87 23.99
CA GLY A 161 12.24 -15.01 23.94
C GLY A 161 12.59 -13.52 23.89
N TRP A 162 11.73 -12.77 23.25
CA TRP A 162 11.76 -11.29 23.26
C TRP A 162 11.38 -10.78 24.65
N VAL A 163 12.20 -9.88 25.20
CA VAL A 163 12.04 -9.32 26.54
C VAL A 163 11.89 -7.80 26.44
N ASN A 164 10.93 -7.23 27.16
CA ASN A 164 10.76 -5.79 27.28
C ASN A 164 11.79 -5.16 28.24
N GLU A 165 11.79 -3.82 28.36
CA GLU A 165 12.70 -3.08 29.24
C GLU A 165 12.64 -3.53 30.71
N LYS A 166 11.48 -4.05 31.17
CA LYS A 166 11.29 -4.54 32.55
C LYS A 166 11.78 -5.97 32.78
N GLY A 167 12.28 -6.65 31.74
CA GLY A 167 12.69 -8.03 31.81
C GLY A 167 11.55 -9.05 31.63
N GLU A 168 10.36 -8.61 31.18
CA GLU A 168 9.21 -9.47 30.98
C GLU A 168 9.18 -10.01 29.55
N GLN A 169 9.01 -11.34 29.41
CA GLN A 169 8.81 -11.95 28.09
C GLN A 169 7.53 -11.45 27.43
N GLN A 170 7.60 -11.18 26.14
CA GLN A 170 6.43 -10.74 25.39
C GLN A 170 5.62 -11.93 24.90
N ASN A 171 4.38 -11.99 25.38
CA ASN A 171 3.35 -12.94 24.93
C ASN A 171 2.07 -12.15 24.67
N LEU A 172 1.64 -12.09 23.41
CA LEU A 172 0.48 -11.31 22.99
C LEU A 172 -0.70 -12.18 22.51
N ARG A 173 -0.40 -13.23 21.82
CA ARG A 173 -1.19 -14.43 21.48
C ARG A 173 -0.25 -15.63 21.49
N TRP A 174 0.97 -15.38 21.00
CA TRP A 174 2.08 -16.30 20.92
C TRP A 174 3.32 -15.60 21.46
N TYR A 175 4.28 -16.38 21.94
CA TYR A 175 5.57 -15.86 22.35
C TYR A 175 6.36 -15.35 21.14
N ILE A 176 7.01 -14.22 21.33
CA ILE A 176 7.87 -13.60 20.31
C ILE A 176 9.32 -14.03 20.58
N THR A 177 10.00 -14.51 19.55
CA THR A 177 11.42 -14.87 19.60
C THR A 177 12.32 -13.69 19.28
N CYS A 178 13.53 -13.69 19.82
CA CYS A 178 14.57 -12.70 19.56
C CYS A 178 15.54 -13.20 18.49
N LEU A 179 15.69 -12.46 17.39
CA LEU A 179 16.59 -12.80 16.28
C LEU A 179 18.09 -12.55 16.59
N ASP A 180 18.40 -11.96 17.73
CA ASP A 180 19.79 -11.85 18.22
C ASP A 180 20.21 -13.06 19.06
N SER A 181 19.26 -13.91 19.46
CA SER A 181 19.50 -15.15 20.22
C SER A 181 19.91 -16.32 19.30
N PRO A 182 20.27 -17.49 19.85
CA PRO A 182 20.51 -18.71 19.07
C PRO A 182 19.32 -19.14 18.19
N TYR A 183 18.10 -18.61 18.41
CA TYR A 183 16.96 -18.81 17.54
C TYR A 183 17.26 -18.45 16.07
N ARG A 184 18.17 -17.50 15.83
CA ARG A 184 18.64 -17.17 14.47
C ARG A 184 19.21 -18.40 13.74
N GLN A 185 20.02 -19.21 14.43
CA GLN A 185 20.58 -20.43 13.83
C GLN A 185 19.54 -21.53 13.65
N TYR A 186 18.55 -21.60 14.55
CA TYR A 186 17.41 -22.49 14.40
C TYR A 186 16.64 -22.18 13.10
N VAL A 187 16.33 -20.89 12.83
CA VAL A 187 15.66 -20.48 11.58
C VAL A 187 16.48 -20.87 10.36
N LEU A 188 17.79 -20.63 10.36
CA LEU A 188 18.65 -20.98 9.22
C LEU A 188 18.71 -22.50 9.00
N GLY A 189 18.71 -23.30 10.06
CA GLY A 189 18.60 -24.75 10.01
C GLY A 189 17.28 -25.20 9.38
N MET A 190 16.16 -24.55 9.73
CA MET A 190 14.85 -24.80 9.12
C MET A 190 14.85 -24.48 7.61
N MET A 191 15.44 -23.34 7.22
CA MET A 191 15.54 -22.97 5.80
C MET A 191 16.36 -23.99 5.01
N ASP A 192 17.51 -24.42 5.54
CA ASP A 192 18.36 -25.45 4.91
C ASP A 192 17.60 -26.78 4.76
N GLU A 193 16.88 -27.21 5.80
CA GLU A 193 16.12 -28.46 5.80
C GLU A 193 14.93 -28.43 4.84
N ILE A 194 14.09 -27.37 4.86
CA ILE A 194 12.90 -27.25 4.03
C ILE A 194 13.31 -27.24 2.55
N PHE A 195 14.21 -26.35 2.16
CA PHE A 195 14.52 -26.12 0.74
C PHE A 195 15.44 -27.18 0.14
N SER A 196 16.18 -27.94 0.93
CA SER A 196 16.90 -29.12 0.43
C SER A 196 15.97 -30.29 0.12
N ARG A 197 14.80 -30.38 0.79
CA ARG A 197 13.90 -31.54 0.68
C ARG A 197 12.72 -31.35 -0.23
N TYR A 198 12.14 -30.13 -0.30
CA TYR A 198 10.85 -29.91 -0.97
C TYR A 198 10.96 -28.97 -2.17
N GLU A 199 10.16 -29.25 -3.20
CA GLU A 199 10.03 -28.43 -4.40
C GLU A 199 9.07 -27.27 -4.15
N VAL A 200 9.58 -26.19 -3.61
CA VAL A 200 8.84 -24.96 -3.30
C VAL A 200 9.29 -23.83 -4.24
N ASP A 201 8.36 -22.99 -4.70
CA ASP A 201 8.64 -21.87 -5.60
C ASP A 201 8.77 -20.55 -4.88
N GLU A 202 8.10 -20.40 -3.74
CA GLU A 202 8.06 -19.16 -2.97
C GLU A 202 8.16 -19.44 -1.47
N LEU A 203 8.95 -18.65 -0.76
CA LEU A 203 8.97 -18.58 0.70
C LEU A 203 8.17 -17.35 1.12
N PHE A 204 7.11 -17.58 1.87
CA PHE A 204 6.34 -16.55 2.54
C PHE A 204 6.72 -16.49 4.03
N LEU A 205 7.29 -15.36 4.44
CA LEU A 205 7.67 -15.11 5.82
C LEU A 205 6.58 -14.28 6.52
N ASP A 206 5.97 -14.88 7.52
CA ASP A 206 5.04 -14.20 8.40
C ASP A 206 5.73 -13.77 9.69
N ILE A 207 5.19 -12.71 10.33
CA ILE A 207 5.71 -12.19 11.60
C ILE A 207 7.18 -11.84 11.50
N PHE A 208 7.51 -10.96 10.57
CA PHE A 208 8.88 -10.54 10.32
C PHE A 208 9.10 -9.07 10.66
N GLY A 209 10.03 -8.81 11.58
CA GLY A 209 10.56 -7.50 11.84
C GLY A 209 9.98 -6.77 13.05
N ILE A 210 10.58 -5.64 13.34
CA ILE A 210 10.28 -4.73 14.46
C ILE A 210 8.80 -4.33 14.48
N GLN A 211 8.20 -4.20 13.31
CA GLN A 211 6.83 -3.75 13.09
C GLN A 211 5.79 -4.61 13.78
N PHE A 212 5.96 -5.94 13.72
CA PHE A 212 5.04 -6.85 14.39
C PHE A 212 5.06 -6.69 15.89
N VAL A 213 6.22 -6.35 16.44
CA VAL A 213 6.35 -6.07 17.88
C VAL A 213 5.61 -4.79 18.24
N LEU A 214 5.73 -3.72 17.44
CA LEU A 214 4.99 -2.48 17.63
C LEU A 214 3.48 -2.67 17.52
N TYR A 215 3.05 -3.42 16.53
CA TYR A 215 1.65 -3.74 16.29
C TYR A 215 0.99 -4.43 17.49
N HIS A 216 1.69 -5.38 18.09
CA HIS A 216 1.18 -6.13 19.22
C HIS A 216 1.43 -5.47 20.58
N ALA A 217 2.33 -4.51 20.66
CA ALA A 217 2.81 -3.97 21.94
C ALA A 217 2.07 -2.69 22.40
N GLU A 218 1.02 -2.23 21.70
CA GLU A 218 0.19 -1.08 22.08
C GLU A 218 0.98 0.13 22.61
N GLY A 219 1.92 0.66 21.80
CA GLY A 219 2.71 1.86 22.12
C GLY A 219 3.96 1.59 22.97
N ARG A 220 4.45 0.36 23.03
CA ARG A 220 5.72 0.00 23.65
C ARG A 220 6.87 0.12 22.65
N ASP A 221 8.11 0.20 23.20
CA ASP A 221 9.31 0.26 22.38
C ASP A 221 9.49 -1.02 21.53
N PRO A 222 9.92 -0.87 20.27
CA PRO A 222 10.09 -1.99 19.35
C PRO A 222 11.37 -2.78 19.59
N PHE A 223 11.94 -2.71 20.77
CA PHE A 223 13.26 -3.22 21.09
C PHE A 223 13.22 -4.42 22.03
N CYS A 224 14.09 -5.40 21.75
CA CYS A 224 14.33 -6.49 22.67
C CYS A 224 15.41 -6.10 23.69
N PHE A 225 15.16 -6.33 24.98
CA PHE A 225 16.08 -6.09 26.07
C PHE A 225 16.59 -7.41 26.67
N CYS A 226 16.61 -8.51 25.90
CA CYS A 226 17.20 -9.75 26.33
C CYS A 226 18.74 -9.65 26.34
N LYS A 227 19.37 -10.54 27.11
CA LYS A 227 20.82 -10.56 27.24
C LYS A 227 21.55 -10.69 25.90
N HIS A 228 21.02 -11.48 24.96
CA HIS A 228 21.64 -11.66 23.64
C HIS A 228 21.70 -10.36 22.83
N THR A 229 20.64 -9.57 22.85
CA THR A 229 20.58 -8.27 22.19
C THR A 229 21.57 -7.29 22.84
N GLU A 230 21.53 -7.19 24.17
CA GLU A 230 22.44 -6.31 24.92
C GLU A 230 23.90 -6.67 24.70
N ASP A 231 24.27 -7.94 24.82
CA ASP A 231 25.63 -8.42 24.62
C ASP A 231 26.12 -8.15 23.19
N THR A 232 25.26 -8.37 22.19
CA THR A 232 25.60 -8.12 20.79
C THR A 232 25.81 -6.63 20.52
N TRP A 233 24.95 -5.77 21.03
CA TRP A 233 25.11 -4.32 20.92
C TRP A 233 26.37 -3.84 21.61
N ASN A 234 26.56 -4.20 22.90
CA ASN A 234 27.68 -3.73 23.72
C ASN A 234 29.02 -4.17 23.16
N HIS A 235 29.10 -5.36 22.55
CA HIS A 235 30.30 -5.81 21.86
C HIS A 235 30.63 -4.95 20.65
N GLY A 236 29.63 -4.57 19.87
CA GLY A 236 29.79 -3.73 18.67
C GLY A 236 29.94 -2.22 18.95
N HIS A 237 29.59 -1.76 20.15
CA HIS A 237 29.55 -0.34 20.52
C HIS A 237 30.18 -0.10 21.91
N PRO A 238 31.51 -0.29 22.06
CA PRO A 238 32.19 -0.09 23.34
C PRO A 238 32.00 1.36 23.84
N GLY A 239 31.56 1.50 25.10
CA GLY A 239 31.33 2.82 25.73
C GLY A 239 29.93 3.42 25.47
N ASP A 240 29.05 2.71 24.75
CA ASP A 240 27.65 3.10 24.53
C ASP A 240 26.73 1.93 25.00
N PRO A 241 26.47 1.80 26.32
CA PRO A 241 25.64 0.71 26.82
C PRO A 241 24.24 0.73 26.19
N TYR A 242 23.73 -0.45 25.80
CA TYR A 242 22.48 -0.58 25.08
C TYR A 242 21.31 0.19 25.72
N ARG A 243 21.09 -0.01 27.03
CA ARG A 243 19.96 0.58 27.76
C ARG A 243 20.05 2.10 27.91
N ASP A 244 21.24 2.69 27.92
CA ASP A 244 21.42 4.11 28.16
C ASP A 244 20.97 4.99 26.98
N GLY A 245 21.00 4.46 25.77
CA GLY A 245 20.67 5.18 24.56
C GLY A 245 19.19 5.54 24.39
N PHE A 246 18.30 4.85 25.07
CA PHE A 246 16.86 5.11 24.94
C PHE A 246 16.41 6.40 25.65
N ARG A 247 17.29 7.03 26.40
CA ARG A 247 17.02 8.31 27.07
C ARG A 247 17.08 9.52 26.15
N THR A 248 17.65 9.36 24.97
CA THR A 248 17.80 10.44 23.98
C THR A 248 17.22 10.03 22.64
N ARG A 249 16.74 11.00 21.86
CA ARG A 249 16.24 10.77 20.50
C ARG A 249 17.32 10.17 19.60
N GLU A 250 18.53 10.71 19.64
CA GLU A 250 19.66 10.23 18.85
C GLU A 250 20.03 8.78 19.21
N GLY A 251 20.09 8.48 20.49
CA GLY A 251 20.36 7.13 20.98
C GLY A 251 19.27 6.14 20.60
N TRP A 252 17.99 6.56 20.64
CA TRP A 252 16.86 5.76 20.17
C TRP A 252 16.99 5.46 18.67
N GLN A 253 17.20 6.48 17.84
CA GLN A 253 17.36 6.33 16.40
C GLN A 253 18.53 5.42 16.03
N LYS A 254 19.68 5.54 16.72
CA LYS A 254 20.84 4.69 16.50
C LYS A 254 20.54 3.21 16.77
N ARG A 255 19.80 2.91 17.85
CA ARG A 255 19.41 1.53 18.19
C ARG A 255 18.37 1.00 17.22
N TYR A 256 17.45 1.84 16.82
CA TYR A 256 16.46 1.50 15.84
C TYR A 256 17.09 1.07 14.49
N GLN A 257 17.99 1.90 13.93
CA GLN A 257 18.72 1.58 12.70
C GLN A 257 19.56 0.31 12.82
N TRP A 258 20.14 0.08 13.99
CA TRP A 258 20.90 -1.14 14.24
C TRP A 258 19.99 -2.38 14.24
N HIS A 259 18.83 -2.33 14.88
CA HIS A 259 17.87 -3.44 14.86
C HIS A 259 17.32 -3.65 13.45
N GLU A 260 16.97 -2.58 12.75
CA GLU A 260 16.49 -2.66 11.36
C GLU A 260 17.53 -3.37 10.48
N LYS A 261 18.79 -2.98 10.60
CA LYS A 261 19.88 -3.62 9.84
C LYS A 261 20.05 -5.09 10.23
N ARG A 262 20.20 -5.37 11.51
CA ARG A 262 20.60 -6.70 12.00
C ARG A 262 19.47 -7.71 12.00
N SER A 263 18.31 -7.33 12.54
CA SER A 263 17.19 -8.25 12.74
C SER A 263 16.27 -8.35 11.51
N MET A 264 16.38 -7.42 10.56
CA MET A 264 15.62 -7.48 9.33
C MET A 264 16.53 -7.72 8.12
N VAL A 265 17.39 -6.77 7.74
CA VAL A 265 18.16 -6.85 6.50
C VAL A 265 19.12 -8.03 6.52
N ASP A 266 19.98 -8.12 7.54
CA ASP A 266 20.97 -9.18 7.63
C ASP A 266 20.33 -10.57 7.80
N MET A 267 19.24 -10.65 8.59
CA MET A 267 18.49 -11.90 8.76
C MET A 267 17.86 -12.37 7.45
N LEU A 268 17.24 -11.45 6.70
CA LEU A 268 16.65 -11.79 5.42
C LEU A 268 17.72 -12.23 4.41
N ASP A 269 18.87 -11.55 4.37
CA ASP A 269 19.99 -11.95 3.51
C ASP A 269 20.51 -13.35 3.85
N GLU A 270 20.57 -13.71 5.11
CA GLU A 270 20.96 -15.06 5.56
C GLU A 270 19.93 -16.12 5.18
N ILE A 271 18.64 -15.82 5.38
CA ILE A 271 17.54 -16.70 4.95
C ILE A 271 17.58 -16.92 3.43
N ILE A 272 17.67 -15.84 2.65
CA ILE A 272 17.72 -15.90 1.20
C ILE A 272 18.93 -16.74 0.72
N ARG A 273 20.11 -16.49 1.29
CA ARG A 273 21.33 -17.20 0.93
C ARG A 273 21.22 -18.69 1.25
N THR A 274 20.68 -19.04 2.42
CA THR A 274 20.50 -20.43 2.83
C THR A 274 19.49 -21.15 1.96
N ALA A 275 18.33 -20.56 1.71
CA ALA A 275 17.28 -21.16 0.90
C ALA A 275 17.67 -21.27 -0.58
N ARG A 276 18.27 -20.21 -1.16
CA ARG A 276 18.68 -20.20 -2.59
C ARG A 276 19.88 -21.07 -2.91
N LYS A 277 20.62 -21.54 -1.92
CA LYS A 277 21.61 -22.61 -2.10
C LYS A 277 20.99 -23.87 -2.70
N HIS A 278 19.75 -24.17 -2.34
CA HIS A 278 18.99 -25.33 -2.81
C HIS A 278 17.99 -24.98 -3.90
N ARG A 279 17.42 -23.76 -3.86
CA ARG A 279 16.39 -23.26 -4.80
C ARG A 279 16.82 -21.90 -5.36
N PRO A 280 17.70 -21.85 -6.38
CA PRO A 280 18.30 -20.59 -6.85
C PRO A 280 17.28 -19.52 -7.28
N ASN A 281 16.13 -19.94 -7.81
CA ASN A 281 15.06 -19.06 -8.29
C ASN A 281 13.93 -18.86 -7.28
N LEU A 282 14.17 -19.19 -6.00
CA LEU A 282 13.16 -19.04 -4.94
C LEU A 282 12.71 -17.60 -4.83
N ILE A 283 11.41 -17.41 -4.91
CA ILE A 283 10.73 -16.15 -4.68
C ILE A 283 10.62 -15.93 -3.17
N ILE A 284 10.74 -14.68 -2.74
CA ILE A 284 10.61 -14.30 -1.33
C ILE A 284 9.46 -13.31 -1.22
N SER A 285 8.54 -13.58 -0.32
CA SER A 285 7.45 -12.67 0.04
C SER A 285 7.32 -12.52 1.56
N LEU A 286 6.78 -11.38 1.98
CA LEU A 286 6.60 -11.05 3.39
C LEU A 286 5.15 -10.68 3.67
N ASN A 287 4.68 -10.99 4.87
CA ASN A 287 3.42 -10.47 5.39
C ASN A 287 3.60 -9.03 5.89
N GLY A 288 2.75 -8.12 5.45
CA GLY A 288 2.72 -6.71 5.85
C GLY A 288 2.33 -5.78 4.70
N GLY A 289 2.30 -4.47 4.99
CA GLY A 289 2.17 -3.44 3.95
C GLY A 289 3.52 -3.04 3.36
N PRO A 290 3.57 -2.49 2.15
CA PRO A 290 4.81 -1.95 1.59
C PRO A 290 5.43 -0.87 2.49
N GLU A 291 4.59 -0.16 3.23
CA GLU A 291 4.99 0.85 4.21
C GLU A 291 5.60 0.28 5.50
N ASP A 292 5.52 -1.03 5.71
CA ASP A 292 6.02 -1.68 6.92
C ASP A 292 7.51 -2.03 6.86
N PHE A 293 8.13 -1.94 5.68
CA PHE A 293 9.50 -2.41 5.47
C PHE A 293 10.43 -1.34 4.92
N PRO A 294 11.72 -1.33 5.34
CA PRO A 294 12.72 -0.45 4.74
C PRO A 294 13.01 -0.80 3.28
N ASP A 295 13.50 0.19 2.51
CA ASP A 295 13.83 0.02 1.10
C ASP A 295 14.79 -1.14 0.84
N GLU A 296 15.73 -1.40 1.76
CA GLU A 296 16.65 -2.53 1.67
C GLU A 296 15.91 -3.87 1.67
N ILE A 297 14.84 -4.01 2.43
CA ILE A 297 13.97 -5.19 2.42
C ILE A 297 13.19 -5.25 1.11
N MET A 298 12.59 -4.12 0.69
CA MET A 298 11.80 -4.05 -0.53
C MET A 298 12.62 -4.41 -1.78
N GLN A 299 13.92 -4.16 -1.78
CA GLN A 299 14.81 -4.55 -2.86
C GLN A 299 15.13 -6.06 -2.92
N ARG A 300 14.88 -6.79 -1.86
CA ARG A 300 15.17 -8.23 -1.71
C ARG A 300 13.99 -9.13 -1.98
N VAL A 301 12.79 -8.62 -1.82
CA VAL A 301 11.55 -9.39 -1.93
C VAL A 301 10.88 -9.18 -3.29
N SER A 302 10.14 -10.19 -3.74
CA SER A 302 9.36 -10.12 -4.98
C SER A 302 7.95 -9.60 -4.72
N PHE A 303 7.36 -9.99 -3.58
CA PHE A 303 6.02 -9.61 -3.17
C PHE A 303 5.98 -9.14 -1.73
N ILE A 304 5.06 -8.22 -1.46
CA ILE A 304 4.54 -7.96 -0.13
C ILE A 304 3.08 -8.41 -0.12
N TYR A 305 2.72 -9.16 0.88
CA TYR A 305 1.35 -9.57 1.14
C TYR A 305 0.73 -8.65 2.18
N ALA A 306 -0.31 -7.97 1.83
CA ALA A 306 -1.09 -7.19 2.78
C ALA A 306 -2.42 -7.87 3.11
N GLU A 307 -2.89 -7.67 4.32
CA GLU A 307 -4.23 -8.02 4.75
C GLU A 307 -5.10 -6.75 4.70
N PRO A 308 -5.52 -6.28 3.52
CA PRO A 308 -6.30 -5.07 3.45
C PRO A 308 -7.69 -5.34 3.98
N LEU A 309 -8.23 -4.36 4.67
CA LEU A 309 -9.67 -4.22 4.69
C LEU A 309 -10.15 -4.06 3.24
N PRO A 310 -11.39 -4.42 2.92
CA PRO A 310 -11.95 -4.31 1.58
C PRO A 310 -12.09 -2.85 1.14
N CYS A 311 -10.96 -2.15 1.02
CA CYS A 311 -10.89 -0.75 0.66
C CYS A 311 -10.09 -0.60 -0.63
N PRO A 312 -10.74 -0.29 -1.77
CA PRO A 312 -10.07 -0.11 -3.05
C PRO A 312 -8.93 0.90 -3.01
N THR A 313 -9.04 1.97 -2.21
CA THR A 313 -7.98 2.98 -2.07
C THR A 313 -6.73 2.42 -1.36
N GLY A 314 -6.92 1.56 -0.35
CA GLY A 314 -5.79 0.90 0.32
C GLY A 314 -5.06 -0.08 -0.61
N ILE A 315 -5.81 -0.84 -1.41
CA ILE A 315 -5.26 -1.72 -2.46
C ILE A 315 -4.49 -0.88 -3.50
N ALA A 316 -5.06 0.25 -3.93
CA ALA A 316 -4.40 1.13 -4.88
C ALA A 316 -3.09 1.71 -4.32
N LEU A 317 -3.08 2.17 -3.05
CA LEU A 317 -1.86 2.68 -2.41
C LEU A 317 -0.77 1.60 -2.36
N GLY A 318 -1.06 0.42 -1.84
CA GLY A 318 -0.10 -0.68 -1.81
C GLY A 318 0.45 -1.01 -3.19
N SER A 319 -0.41 -1.03 -4.21
CA SER A 319 -0.03 -1.33 -5.59
C SER A 319 0.89 -0.27 -6.20
N ILE A 320 0.58 1.02 -6.05
CA ILE A 320 1.45 2.09 -6.58
C ILE A 320 2.77 2.17 -5.83
N LEU A 321 2.78 1.87 -4.52
CA LEU A 321 4.02 1.79 -3.74
C LEU A 321 4.91 0.66 -4.27
N MET A 322 4.38 -0.54 -4.46
CA MET A 322 5.14 -1.67 -5.02
C MET A 322 5.71 -1.34 -6.41
N ARG A 323 4.90 -0.73 -7.29
CA ARG A 323 5.38 -0.28 -8.60
C ARG A 323 6.46 0.79 -8.48
N GLY A 324 6.33 1.72 -7.53
CA GLY A 324 7.36 2.71 -7.21
C GLY A 324 8.71 2.07 -6.86
N TRP A 325 8.74 0.96 -6.16
CA TRP A 325 9.96 0.18 -5.92
C TRP A 325 10.39 -0.69 -7.09
N GLY A 326 9.73 -0.59 -8.25
CA GLY A 326 10.04 -1.42 -9.43
C GLY A 326 9.64 -2.88 -9.26
N ARG A 327 8.69 -3.19 -8.38
CA ARG A 327 8.15 -4.53 -8.20
C ARG A 327 6.91 -4.72 -9.04
N PRO A 328 6.80 -5.85 -9.76
CA PRO A 328 5.71 -6.03 -10.73
C PRO A 328 4.35 -6.16 -10.08
N TYR A 329 4.29 -6.71 -8.86
CA TYR A 329 3.02 -7.05 -8.25
C TYR A 329 2.97 -6.69 -6.77
N TYR A 330 1.79 -6.24 -6.39
CA TYR A 330 1.29 -6.24 -5.04
C TYR A 330 0.40 -7.47 -4.88
N GLN A 331 0.33 -8.04 -3.69
CA GLN A 331 -0.65 -9.08 -3.39
C GLN A 331 -1.43 -8.71 -2.14
N ALA A 332 -2.71 -9.03 -2.15
CA ALA A 332 -3.55 -8.78 -0.99
C ALA A 332 -4.55 -9.89 -0.74
N GLY A 333 -4.78 -10.17 0.53
CA GLY A 333 -5.69 -11.20 0.99
C GLY A 333 -7.16 -10.83 0.83
N ILE A 334 -7.93 -11.75 0.30
CA ILE A 334 -9.38 -11.73 0.35
C ILE A 334 -9.77 -12.69 1.47
N PHE A 335 -9.98 -12.14 2.66
CA PHE A 335 -10.30 -12.92 3.84
C PHE A 335 -11.77 -13.35 3.85
N THR A 336 -11.98 -14.65 3.87
CA THR A 336 -13.30 -15.24 4.08
C THR A 336 -13.27 -16.09 5.34
N ARG A 337 -13.79 -15.56 6.42
CA ARG A 337 -14.02 -16.39 7.62
C ARG A 337 -15.21 -17.29 7.39
N GLN A 338 -15.06 -18.57 7.65
CA GLN A 338 -16.09 -19.58 7.34
C GLN A 338 -17.49 -19.23 7.87
N GLY A 339 -17.64 -18.76 9.10
CA GLY A 339 -18.92 -18.37 9.66
C GLY A 339 -19.61 -17.17 9.03
N TYR A 340 -18.97 -16.49 8.07
CA TYR A 340 -19.54 -15.35 7.36
C TYR A 340 -19.96 -15.65 5.92
N LEU A 341 -19.57 -16.81 5.35
CA LEU A 341 -19.86 -17.12 3.96
C LEU A 341 -21.35 -17.23 3.65
N ASP A 342 -22.16 -17.67 4.61
CA ASP A 342 -23.62 -17.80 4.45
C ASP A 342 -24.34 -16.45 4.60
N THR A 343 -23.70 -15.46 5.21
CA THR A 343 -24.25 -14.12 5.45
C THR A 343 -23.56 -13.03 4.64
N TYR A 344 -22.41 -13.35 4.04
CA TYR A 344 -21.61 -12.41 3.25
C TYR A 344 -22.05 -12.47 1.79
N PRO A 345 -22.47 -11.35 1.18
CA PRO A 345 -22.77 -11.35 -0.25
C PRO A 345 -21.54 -11.79 -1.04
N GLY A 346 -21.68 -12.79 -1.90
CA GLY A 346 -20.57 -13.30 -2.74
C GLY A 346 -19.98 -12.24 -3.69
N SER A 347 -20.71 -11.14 -3.90
CA SER A 347 -20.24 -9.96 -4.62
C SER A 347 -19.08 -9.24 -3.95
N ILE A 348 -18.98 -9.22 -2.61
CA ILE A 348 -17.94 -8.47 -1.89
C ILE A 348 -16.53 -9.06 -2.16
N PRO A 349 -16.26 -10.36 -1.99
CA PRO A 349 -14.98 -10.95 -2.38
C PRO A 349 -14.63 -10.71 -3.85
N ARG A 350 -15.63 -10.74 -4.74
CA ARG A 350 -15.45 -10.49 -6.17
C ARG A 350 -15.02 -9.05 -6.46
N VAL A 351 -15.66 -8.04 -5.82
CA VAL A 351 -15.23 -6.63 -5.95
C VAL A 351 -13.81 -6.42 -5.41
N GLN A 352 -13.42 -7.14 -4.34
CA GLN A 352 -12.04 -7.10 -3.82
C GLN A 352 -11.04 -7.66 -4.83
N ALA A 353 -11.37 -8.80 -5.46
CA ALA A 353 -10.53 -9.37 -6.51
C ALA A 353 -10.41 -8.41 -7.70
N ASP A 354 -11.51 -7.80 -8.12
CA ASP A 354 -11.53 -6.82 -9.20
C ASP A 354 -10.72 -5.56 -8.84
N ALA A 355 -10.75 -5.12 -7.58
CA ALA A 355 -9.92 -4.01 -7.09
C ALA A 355 -8.42 -4.33 -7.11
N LEU A 356 -8.05 -5.58 -6.94
CA LEU A 356 -6.67 -6.04 -7.07
C LEU A 356 -6.24 -6.07 -8.54
N ILE A 357 -7.02 -6.69 -9.40
CA ILE A 357 -6.63 -6.83 -10.82
C ILE A 357 -6.65 -5.50 -11.58
N VAL A 358 -7.52 -4.56 -11.21
CA VAL A 358 -7.50 -3.20 -11.79
C VAL A 358 -6.18 -2.48 -11.51
N GLN A 359 -5.49 -2.87 -10.44
CA GLN A 359 -4.16 -2.39 -10.07
C GLN A 359 -3.02 -3.27 -10.58
N ASN A 360 -3.30 -4.28 -11.37
CA ASN A 360 -2.34 -5.32 -11.76
C ASN A 360 -1.73 -6.03 -10.54
N ALA A 361 -2.55 -6.33 -9.55
CA ALA A 361 -2.16 -6.98 -8.31
C ALA A 361 -2.60 -8.45 -8.27
N ARG A 362 -1.88 -9.27 -7.52
CA ARG A 362 -2.18 -10.69 -7.32
C ARG A 362 -3.30 -10.85 -6.29
N THR A 363 -4.28 -11.68 -6.58
CA THR A 363 -5.34 -12.03 -5.64
C THR A 363 -4.93 -13.20 -4.76
N PHE A 364 -5.29 -13.13 -3.49
CA PHE A 364 -4.95 -14.13 -2.50
C PHE A 364 -6.18 -14.48 -1.67
N PHE A 365 -6.78 -15.63 -1.95
CA PHE A 365 -8.00 -16.07 -1.28
C PHE A 365 -7.67 -16.85 -0.02
N VAL A 366 -8.05 -16.33 1.13
CA VAL A 366 -7.68 -16.85 2.45
C VAL A 366 -8.91 -17.38 3.17
N GLY A 367 -8.79 -18.58 3.70
CA GLY A 367 -9.79 -19.18 4.57
C GLY A 367 -9.16 -19.90 5.74
N ASN A 368 -9.89 -20.06 6.84
CA ASN A 368 -9.41 -20.86 7.96
C ASN A 368 -9.52 -22.34 7.60
N ALA A 369 -8.47 -23.10 7.87
CA ALA A 369 -8.54 -24.55 7.80
C ALA A 369 -9.63 -25.06 8.79
N PRO A 370 -10.40 -26.03 8.39
CA PRO A 370 -11.58 -26.49 9.12
C PRO A 370 -11.29 -27.21 10.44
N ILE A 371 -10.04 -27.39 10.77
CA ILE A 371 -9.58 -28.09 11.98
C ILE A 371 -10.18 -27.51 13.25
N ILE A 372 -10.38 -26.19 13.29
CA ILE A 372 -10.83 -25.47 14.50
C ILE A 372 -12.33 -25.20 14.48
N SER A 373 -12.99 -25.30 13.34
CA SER A 373 -14.35 -24.78 13.19
C SER A 373 -15.46 -25.77 13.50
N GLY A 374 -15.16 -27.07 13.64
CA GLY A 374 -16.17 -28.09 13.94
C GLY A 374 -17.35 -28.13 12.96
N LEU A 375 -17.30 -27.41 11.87
CA LEU A 375 -18.32 -27.40 10.84
C LEU A 375 -18.24 -28.73 10.10
N ASP A 376 -19.17 -29.59 10.33
CA ASP A 376 -19.47 -30.89 9.70
C ASP A 376 -18.41 -32.02 9.79
N GLY A 377 -17.27 -31.81 10.43
CA GLY A 377 -16.23 -32.86 10.60
C GLY A 377 -15.57 -33.33 9.31
N GLN A 378 -15.79 -32.70 8.18
CA GLN A 378 -15.30 -33.14 6.86
C GLN A 378 -14.30 -32.21 6.19
N GLY A 379 -13.90 -31.12 6.83
CA GLY A 379 -12.94 -30.22 6.24
C GLY A 379 -13.55 -28.97 5.58
N ILE A 380 -12.83 -28.40 4.61
CA ILE A 380 -13.22 -27.14 3.98
C ILE A 380 -14.53 -27.31 3.22
N SER A 381 -15.51 -26.43 3.47
CA SER A 381 -16.84 -26.57 2.92
C SER A 381 -16.84 -26.40 1.39
N LYS A 382 -17.72 -27.15 0.70
CA LYS A 382 -17.94 -27.00 -0.73
C LYS A 382 -18.30 -25.55 -1.10
N ARG A 383 -19.11 -24.88 -0.28
CA ARG A 383 -19.53 -23.49 -0.48
C ARG A 383 -18.33 -22.53 -0.52
N TRP A 384 -17.28 -22.76 0.28
CA TRP A 384 -16.08 -21.92 0.29
C TRP A 384 -15.37 -21.96 -1.07
N PHE A 385 -15.24 -23.13 -1.69
CA PHE A 385 -14.66 -23.28 -3.03
C PHE A 385 -15.54 -22.67 -4.13
N GLU A 386 -16.85 -22.75 -3.99
CA GLU A 386 -17.79 -22.08 -4.89
C GLU A 386 -17.63 -20.57 -4.84
N VAL A 387 -17.51 -19.98 -3.64
CA VAL A 387 -17.25 -18.56 -3.46
C VAL A 387 -15.89 -18.15 -4.05
N ALA A 388 -14.85 -18.96 -3.87
CA ALA A 388 -13.55 -18.71 -4.50
C ALA A 388 -13.66 -18.69 -6.04
N LYS A 389 -14.39 -19.62 -6.61
CA LYS A 389 -14.64 -19.69 -8.05
C LYS A 389 -15.38 -18.46 -8.57
N GLU A 390 -16.45 -18.04 -7.86
CA GLU A 390 -17.21 -16.81 -8.16
C GLU A 390 -16.34 -15.57 -8.03
N THR A 391 -15.53 -15.49 -6.98
CA THR A 391 -14.61 -14.39 -6.71
C THR A 391 -13.63 -14.17 -7.86
N TRP A 392 -13.11 -15.24 -8.43
CA TRP A 392 -12.11 -15.17 -9.50
C TRP A 392 -12.68 -15.18 -10.93
N GLU A 393 -13.98 -15.00 -11.09
CA GLU A 393 -14.58 -15.04 -12.43
C GLU A 393 -13.98 -14.00 -13.37
N ASP A 394 -13.93 -12.73 -12.93
CA ASP A 394 -13.38 -11.65 -13.76
C ASP A 394 -11.85 -11.81 -13.93
N VAL A 395 -11.14 -12.17 -12.86
CA VAL A 395 -9.68 -12.42 -12.89
C VAL A 395 -9.31 -13.44 -13.95
N ARG A 396 -10.00 -14.58 -13.99
CA ARG A 396 -9.73 -15.65 -14.98
C ARG A 396 -9.93 -15.20 -16.43
N ASN A 397 -10.83 -14.26 -16.64
CA ASN A 397 -11.13 -13.76 -18.00
C ASN A 397 -10.15 -12.69 -18.46
N VAL A 398 -9.43 -12.02 -17.55
CA VAL A 398 -8.56 -10.89 -17.90
C VAL A 398 -7.09 -11.06 -17.54
N ASP A 399 -6.69 -12.09 -16.81
CA ASP A 399 -5.30 -12.28 -16.36
C ASP A 399 -4.28 -12.30 -17.49
N GLY A 400 -4.68 -12.79 -18.68
CA GLY A 400 -3.87 -12.73 -19.89
C GLY A 400 -3.56 -11.31 -20.36
N LEU A 401 -4.45 -10.33 -20.08
CA LEU A 401 -4.25 -8.91 -20.43
C LEU A 401 -3.24 -8.23 -19.51
N LEU A 402 -3.05 -8.76 -18.30
CA LEU A 402 -2.28 -8.10 -17.24
C LEU A 402 -0.78 -8.42 -17.33
N LYS A 403 -0.38 -9.34 -18.22
CA LYS A 403 1.02 -9.76 -18.37
C LYS A 403 1.82 -8.76 -19.20
N GLY A 404 2.94 -8.32 -18.67
CA GLY A 404 3.86 -7.43 -19.39
C GLY A 404 3.31 -6.03 -19.61
N ILE A 405 2.39 -5.57 -18.77
CA ILE A 405 1.92 -4.19 -18.78
C ILE A 405 2.75 -3.32 -17.84
N GLU A 406 2.90 -2.05 -18.18
CA GLU A 406 3.63 -1.03 -17.43
C GLU A 406 2.71 0.16 -17.14
N PRO A 407 2.82 0.83 -15.98
CA PRO A 407 1.93 1.95 -15.67
C PRO A 407 2.15 3.14 -16.63
N LEU A 408 1.06 3.81 -16.94
CA LEU A 408 1.07 5.10 -17.62
C LEU A 408 1.21 6.22 -16.57
N TYR A 409 2.26 7.03 -16.65
CA TYR A 409 2.50 8.11 -15.70
C TYR A 409 1.78 9.41 -16.11
N SER A 410 1.23 10.11 -15.13
CA SER A 410 0.69 11.46 -15.27
C SER A 410 0.91 12.26 -13.99
N THR A 411 0.41 11.78 -12.85
CA THR A 411 0.57 12.43 -11.55
C THR A 411 1.46 11.59 -10.66
N GLY A 412 2.58 12.15 -10.24
CA GLY A 412 3.49 11.56 -9.25
C GLY A 412 3.09 11.95 -7.83
N MET A 413 3.07 10.99 -6.92
CA MET A 413 2.96 11.21 -5.50
C MET A 413 4.29 10.85 -4.84
N LEU A 414 4.99 11.85 -4.29
CA LEU A 414 6.26 11.61 -3.61
C LEU A 414 6.04 10.84 -2.32
N TYR A 415 6.57 9.65 -2.24
CA TYR A 415 6.58 8.85 -1.02
C TYR A 415 7.90 9.07 -0.29
N SER A 416 7.84 9.84 0.79
CA SER A 416 9.01 10.17 1.61
C SER A 416 9.08 9.29 2.83
N ALA A 417 9.89 8.34 2.73
CA ALA A 417 10.27 7.43 3.78
C ALA A 417 10.92 8.10 4.98
N SER A 418 11.78 9.06 4.71
CA SER A 418 12.40 9.86 5.74
C SER A 418 11.36 10.63 6.56
N THR A 419 10.29 11.15 5.92
CA THR A 419 9.17 11.77 6.64
C THR A 419 8.43 10.73 7.50
N GLY A 420 8.23 9.51 7.02
CA GLY A 420 7.64 8.42 7.79
C GLY A 420 8.43 8.16 9.07
N LYS A 421 9.75 7.97 8.96
CA LYS A 421 10.66 7.78 10.12
C LYS A 421 10.61 8.93 11.11
N GLU A 422 10.55 10.15 10.62
CA GLU A 422 10.46 11.33 11.50
C GLU A 422 9.14 11.36 12.27
N LEU A 423 8.01 11.09 11.60
CA LEU A 423 6.70 11.08 12.25
C LEU A 423 6.57 9.92 13.24
N ASP A 424 7.23 8.81 13.00
CA ASP A 424 7.34 7.71 13.96
C ASP A 424 8.10 8.13 15.21
N ALA A 425 9.26 8.72 15.03
CA ALA A 425 10.06 9.23 16.15
C ALA A 425 9.32 10.28 16.97
N GLN A 426 8.35 10.96 16.35
CA GLN A 426 7.41 11.87 17.01
C GLN A 426 6.17 11.18 17.60
N GLN A 427 6.06 9.84 17.50
CA GLN A 427 4.87 9.06 17.87
C GLN A 427 3.60 9.47 17.11
N ARG A 428 3.76 9.86 15.83
CA ARG A 428 2.70 10.31 14.90
C ARG A 428 2.65 9.49 13.60
N PRO A 429 2.81 8.17 13.64
CA PRO A 429 2.84 7.35 12.41
C PRO A 429 1.52 7.39 11.65
N VAL A 430 0.40 7.54 12.36
CA VAL A 430 -0.95 7.64 11.75
C VAL A 430 -1.04 8.82 10.78
N ASP A 431 -0.36 9.93 11.08
CA ASP A 431 -0.38 11.13 10.25
C ASP A 431 0.25 10.87 8.87
N PHE A 432 1.37 10.14 8.82
CA PHE A 432 2.03 9.79 7.55
C PHE A 432 1.13 8.97 6.64
N ARG A 433 0.52 7.92 7.19
CA ARG A 433 -0.40 7.08 6.43
C ARG A 433 -1.63 7.84 5.95
N ARG A 434 -2.26 8.63 6.83
CA ARG A 434 -3.42 9.45 6.48
C ARG A 434 -3.10 10.44 5.35
N SER A 435 -1.91 11.04 5.36
CA SER A 435 -1.46 11.95 4.30
C SER A 435 -1.35 11.25 2.95
N ASN A 436 -0.72 10.07 2.90
CA ASN A 436 -0.54 9.32 1.66
C ASN A 436 -1.88 8.76 1.13
N LEU A 437 -2.70 8.14 1.99
CA LEU A 437 -4.02 7.64 1.60
C LEU A 437 -4.93 8.78 1.14
N GLY A 438 -4.97 9.88 1.89
CA GLY A 438 -5.80 11.01 1.54
C GLY A 438 -5.35 11.73 0.27
N ALA A 439 -4.04 11.78 0.00
CA ALA A 439 -3.53 12.30 -1.25
C ALA A 439 -3.96 11.41 -2.42
N LEU A 440 -3.75 10.09 -2.33
CA LEU A 440 -4.20 9.17 -3.36
C LEU A 440 -5.70 9.25 -3.59
N GLU A 441 -6.50 9.29 -2.52
CA GLU A 441 -7.95 9.42 -2.62
C GLU A 441 -8.32 10.72 -3.36
N ALA A 442 -7.78 11.87 -2.95
CA ALA A 442 -8.06 13.16 -3.58
C ALA A 442 -7.64 13.21 -5.07
N LEU A 443 -6.49 12.60 -5.39
CA LEU A 443 -5.97 12.55 -6.76
C LEU A 443 -6.79 11.58 -7.65
N SER A 444 -7.26 10.47 -7.10
CA SER A 444 -8.08 9.49 -7.82
C SER A 444 -9.39 10.09 -8.37
N TYR A 445 -9.97 11.07 -7.65
CA TYR A 445 -11.15 11.80 -8.15
C TYR A 445 -10.89 12.64 -9.40
N ALA A 446 -9.63 12.87 -9.78
CA ALA A 446 -9.30 13.50 -11.04
C ALA A 446 -9.48 12.58 -12.24
N GLY A 447 -9.52 11.26 -12.02
CA GLY A 447 -9.59 10.25 -13.07
C GLY A 447 -8.30 10.11 -13.89
N ARG A 448 -7.17 10.60 -13.38
CA ARG A 448 -5.85 10.56 -14.02
C ARG A 448 -5.00 9.43 -13.47
N PRO A 449 -4.04 8.91 -14.26
CA PRO A 449 -3.05 7.98 -13.73
C PRO A 449 -2.28 8.60 -12.57
N VAL A 450 -2.24 7.91 -11.42
CA VAL A 450 -1.48 8.31 -10.23
C VAL A 450 -0.51 7.21 -9.90
N GLU A 451 0.77 7.54 -9.74
CA GLU A 451 1.81 6.60 -9.36
C GLU A 451 2.66 7.14 -8.22
N SER A 452 3.22 6.24 -7.41
CA SER A 452 4.15 6.61 -6.36
C SER A 452 5.55 6.84 -6.92
N LEU A 453 6.19 7.89 -6.44
CA LEU A 453 7.62 8.14 -6.65
C LEU A 453 8.33 8.06 -5.29
N PRO A 454 8.98 6.94 -4.94
CA PRO A 454 9.79 6.86 -3.73
C PRO A 454 10.94 7.85 -3.75
N GLU A 455 11.28 8.41 -2.61
CA GLU A 455 12.27 9.49 -2.50
C GLU A 455 13.67 9.14 -3.03
N PHE A 456 14.06 7.85 -2.98
CA PHE A 456 15.36 7.40 -3.53
C PHE A 456 15.39 7.38 -5.06
N ARG A 457 14.22 7.35 -5.72
CA ARG A 457 14.07 7.47 -7.19
C ARG A 457 13.86 8.90 -7.66
N LEU A 458 13.83 9.86 -6.76
CA LEU A 458 13.61 11.26 -7.12
C LEU A 458 14.81 11.82 -7.89
N THR A 459 14.77 11.71 -9.20
CA THR A 459 15.79 12.19 -10.15
C THR A 459 15.12 12.95 -11.28
N ASN A 460 15.92 13.76 -12.03
CA ASN A 460 15.39 14.46 -13.20
C ASN A 460 14.87 13.51 -14.28
N ASP A 461 15.48 12.33 -14.42
CA ASP A 461 15.06 11.33 -15.40
C ASP A 461 13.71 10.72 -15.04
N GLU A 462 13.46 10.43 -13.78
CA GLU A 462 12.16 9.92 -13.34
C GLU A 462 11.07 11.00 -13.42
N LEU A 463 11.39 12.24 -13.06
CA LEU A 463 10.40 13.33 -13.05
C LEU A 463 9.92 13.73 -14.45
N LYS A 464 10.68 13.46 -15.52
CA LYS A 464 10.28 13.83 -16.88
C LYS A 464 9.00 13.15 -17.35
N ASP A 465 8.67 11.98 -16.76
CA ASP A 465 7.49 11.18 -17.13
C ASP A 465 6.22 11.66 -16.41
N PHE A 466 6.34 12.58 -15.42
CA PHE A 466 5.23 13.14 -14.69
C PHE A 466 4.84 14.54 -15.17
N GLU A 467 3.54 14.80 -15.26
CA GLU A 467 2.97 16.12 -15.54
C GLU A 467 2.85 16.96 -14.28
N THR A 468 2.53 16.29 -13.17
CA THR A 468 2.34 16.90 -11.85
C THR A 468 3.06 16.07 -10.80
N LEU A 469 3.71 16.73 -9.84
CA LEU A 469 4.24 16.10 -8.62
C LEU A 469 3.51 16.65 -7.40
N VAL A 470 3.06 15.75 -6.54
CA VAL A 470 2.40 16.08 -5.28
C VAL A 470 3.27 15.65 -4.12
N LEU A 471 3.49 16.55 -3.17
CA LEU A 471 4.23 16.32 -1.93
C LEU A 471 3.24 16.28 -0.75
N PRO A 472 2.68 15.11 -0.40
CA PRO A 472 1.66 15.01 0.64
C PRO A 472 2.30 15.12 2.02
N GLU A 473 2.46 16.36 2.51
CA GLU A 473 3.03 16.67 3.83
C GLU A 473 4.45 16.10 4.03
N VAL A 474 5.29 16.20 3.00
CA VAL A 474 6.68 15.70 2.99
C VAL A 474 7.55 16.61 3.86
N GLU A 475 7.66 16.32 5.16
CA GLU A 475 8.41 17.17 6.11
C GLU A 475 9.92 17.13 5.88
N VAL A 476 10.46 15.95 5.58
CA VAL A 476 11.91 15.75 5.35
C VAL A 476 12.21 15.82 3.85
N LEU A 477 13.08 16.74 3.47
CA LEU A 477 13.54 16.91 2.09
C LEU A 477 15.02 17.31 2.10
N SER A 478 15.90 16.48 1.53
CA SER A 478 17.31 16.81 1.43
C SER A 478 17.55 17.96 0.43
N ASP A 479 18.70 18.62 0.52
CA ASP A 479 19.06 19.69 -0.42
C ASP A 479 19.14 19.20 -1.86
N THR A 480 19.64 17.98 -2.07
CA THR A 480 19.68 17.34 -3.40
C THR A 480 18.28 17.10 -3.95
N GLN A 481 17.37 16.57 -3.15
CA GLN A 481 15.98 16.33 -3.55
C GLN A 481 15.26 17.65 -3.86
N ALA A 482 15.47 18.67 -3.03
CA ALA A 482 14.91 20.01 -3.26
C ALA A 482 15.41 20.60 -4.57
N GLU A 483 16.71 20.43 -4.90
CA GLU A 483 17.26 20.94 -6.14
C GLU A 483 16.72 20.19 -7.37
N VAL A 484 16.56 18.88 -7.31
CA VAL A 484 15.93 18.10 -8.39
C VAL A 484 14.51 18.62 -8.66
N ILE A 485 13.69 18.80 -7.63
CA ILE A 485 12.33 19.34 -7.77
C ILE A 485 12.38 20.77 -8.33
N ARG A 486 13.26 21.62 -7.82
CA ARG A 486 13.43 23.02 -8.29
C ARG A 486 13.72 23.08 -9.78
N GLN A 487 14.67 22.28 -10.27
CA GLN A 487 15.03 22.23 -11.68
C GLN A 487 13.89 21.70 -12.55
N TRP A 488 13.19 20.68 -12.09
CA TRP A 488 12.05 20.13 -12.79
C TRP A 488 10.89 21.15 -12.92
N VAL A 489 10.55 21.86 -11.84
CA VAL A 489 9.53 22.94 -11.89
C VAL A 489 10.00 24.04 -12.82
N LYS A 490 11.28 24.48 -12.73
CA LYS A 490 11.84 25.51 -13.61
C LYS A 490 11.71 25.15 -15.09
N GLN A 491 11.73 23.87 -15.44
CA GLN A 491 11.58 23.38 -16.82
C GLN A 491 10.13 23.23 -17.28
N GLY A 492 9.15 23.36 -16.42
CA GLY A 492 7.73 23.30 -16.76
C GLY A 492 6.87 22.39 -15.88
N GLY A 493 7.47 21.69 -14.93
CA GLY A 493 6.77 20.82 -13.99
C GLY A 493 5.72 21.57 -13.15
N LYS A 494 4.68 20.84 -12.74
CA LYS A 494 3.59 21.36 -11.91
C LYS A 494 3.68 20.74 -10.52
N LEU A 495 3.92 21.56 -9.50
CA LEU A 495 4.15 21.12 -8.13
C LEU A 495 2.96 21.47 -7.23
N ILE A 496 2.53 20.51 -6.38
CA ILE A 496 1.61 20.77 -5.28
C ILE A 496 2.29 20.33 -3.99
N GLY A 497 2.59 21.27 -3.10
CA GLY A 497 3.15 21.00 -1.77
C GLY A 497 2.16 21.36 -0.66
N SER A 498 2.22 20.65 0.46
CA SER A 498 1.34 20.93 1.59
C SER A 498 2.03 20.92 2.93
N TYR A 499 1.53 21.76 3.83
CA TYR A 499 1.88 21.86 5.25
C TYR A 499 3.40 21.98 5.48
N ARG A 500 4.01 21.18 6.34
CA ARG A 500 5.43 21.26 6.74
C ARG A 500 6.44 20.83 5.66
N CYS A 501 6.04 20.85 4.42
CA CYS A 501 6.84 20.35 3.30
C CYS A 501 8.25 20.99 3.23
N GLY A 502 9.29 20.16 3.45
CA GLY A 502 10.69 20.59 3.39
C GLY A 502 11.18 21.47 4.54
N LEU A 503 10.49 21.46 5.70
CA LEU A 503 10.97 22.14 6.91
C LEU A 503 12.07 21.38 7.67
N LEU A 504 12.34 20.12 7.30
CA LEU A 504 13.47 19.35 7.80
C LEU A 504 14.42 19.01 6.67
N ASN A 505 15.73 19.02 6.96
CA ASN A 505 16.73 18.56 5.99
C ASN A 505 16.91 17.03 6.04
N GLY A 506 17.78 16.48 5.19
CA GLY A 506 18.07 15.04 5.13
C GLY A 506 18.65 14.44 6.42
N ASP A 507 19.18 15.29 7.33
CA ASP A 507 19.66 14.89 8.66
C ASP A 507 18.58 15.06 9.74
N PHE A 508 17.33 15.27 9.36
CA PHE A 508 16.18 15.49 10.26
C PHE A 508 16.31 16.79 11.12
N ARG A 509 17.14 17.73 10.69
CA ARG A 509 17.32 19.01 11.39
C ARG A 509 16.35 20.06 10.87
N PRO A 510 15.72 20.85 11.76
CA PRO A 510 14.83 21.92 11.33
C PRO A 510 15.54 22.97 10.47
N ARG A 511 14.86 23.40 9.42
CA ARG A 511 15.24 24.53 8.58
C ARG A 511 14.57 25.80 9.09
N PRO A 512 15.19 26.97 8.92
CA PRO A 512 14.55 28.26 9.22
C PRO A 512 13.44 28.59 8.21
N ASN A 513 13.44 27.96 7.02
CA ASN A 513 12.49 28.18 5.95
C ASN A 513 12.26 26.87 5.17
N PHE A 514 11.28 26.83 4.27
CA PHE A 514 11.07 25.70 3.37
C PHE A 514 12.28 25.49 2.46
N ALA A 515 12.62 24.24 2.19
CA ALA A 515 13.65 23.87 1.19
C ALA A 515 13.30 24.39 -0.22
N LEU A 516 12.01 24.60 -0.50
CA LEU A 516 11.46 25.08 -1.78
C LEU A 516 10.76 26.44 -1.63
N ALA A 517 11.19 27.30 -0.70
CA ALA A 517 10.57 28.60 -0.45
C ALA A 517 10.49 29.49 -1.69
N ASP A 518 11.53 29.48 -2.50
CA ASP A 518 11.61 30.19 -3.79
C ASP A 518 10.63 29.62 -4.83
N VAL A 519 10.46 28.30 -4.88
CA VAL A 519 9.52 27.62 -5.79
C VAL A 519 8.08 27.90 -5.36
N PHE A 520 7.80 27.81 -4.06
CA PHE A 520 6.46 28.09 -3.51
C PHE A 520 6.13 29.58 -3.48
N GLY A 521 7.14 30.47 -3.55
CA GLY A 521 6.97 31.92 -3.49
C GLY A 521 6.51 32.42 -2.11
N VAL A 522 6.84 31.69 -1.05
CA VAL A 522 6.49 32.01 0.34
C VAL A 522 7.61 31.64 1.29
N ASP A 523 7.71 32.40 2.39
CA ASP A 523 8.55 32.06 3.54
C ASP A 523 7.71 31.49 4.68
N PHE A 524 8.28 30.54 5.41
CA PHE A 524 7.73 30.02 6.66
C PHE A 524 7.92 31.05 7.78
N VAL A 525 6.88 31.29 8.58
CA VAL A 525 6.93 32.18 9.74
C VAL A 525 6.79 31.38 11.04
N SER A 526 5.72 30.66 11.19
CA SER A 526 5.43 29.87 12.40
C SER A 526 4.36 28.82 12.12
N GLU A 527 4.25 27.86 13.04
CA GLU A 527 3.13 26.91 13.08
C GLU A 527 2.15 27.35 14.15
N GLU A 528 0.88 27.46 13.79
CA GLU A 528 -0.19 27.84 14.70
C GLU A 528 -1.02 26.63 15.11
N ARG A 529 -0.94 26.24 16.38
CA ARG A 529 -1.63 25.07 16.95
C ARG A 529 -2.71 25.40 17.96
N LYS A 530 -2.72 26.62 18.51
CA LYS A 530 -3.59 26.96 19.64
C LYS A 530 -5.09 26.73 19.40
N TYR A 531 -5.54 26.89 18.16
CA TYR A 531 -6.94 26.67 17.78
C TYR A 531 -7.27 25.21 17.45
N ALA A 532 -6.27 24.35 17.40
CA ALA A 532 -6.38 22.96 17.02
C ALA A 532 -6.09 21.99 18.18
N THR A 533 -5.69 22.49 19.36
CA THR A 533 -5.30 21.67 20.50
C THR A 533 -6.21 21.89 21.72
N ASP A 534 -6.27 20.91 22.61
CA ASP A 534 -6.85 21.08 23.95
C ASP A 534 -5.86 21.76 24.92
N ALA A 535 -6.28 21.90 26.14
CA ALA A 535 -5.46 22.52 27.20
C ALA A 535 -4.15 21.78 27.48
N ALA A 536 -4.07 20.50 27.19
CA ALA A 536 -2.87 19.65 27.30
C ALA A 536 -1.99 19.70 26.07
N GLY A 537 -2.35 20.48 25.04
CA GLY A 537 -1.62 20.56 23.77
C GLY A 537 -1.90 19.41 22.79
N LYS A 538 -2.88 18.54 23.09
CA LYS A 538 -3.28 17.45 22.19
C LYS A 538 -4.23 17.97 21.13
N LEU A 539 -4.04 17.52 19.87
CA LEU A 539 -4.95 17.85 18.77
C LEU A 539 -6.39 17.42 19.08
N LYS A 540 -7.32 18.35 18.93
CA LYS A 540 -8.75 18.12 19.10
C LYS A 540 -9.32 17.57 17.79
N GLU A 541 -9.33 16.25 17.64
CA GLU A 541 -9.98 15.62 16.49
C GLU A 541 -11.49 15.94 16.49
N GLY A 542 -11.98 16.45 15.36
CA GLY A 542 -13.40 16.76 15.17
C GLY A 542 -13.93 18.07 15.76
N VAL A 543 -13.16 18.78 16.58
CA VAL A 543 -13.57 20.05 17.20
C VAL A 543 -12.69 21.22 16.77
N ALA A 544 -11.43 20.98 16.47
CA ALA A 544 -10.53 22.00 15.96
C ALA A 544 -10.87 22.37 14.52
N ALA A 545 -10.98 23.66 14.24
CA ALA A 545 -11.26 24.15 12.90
C ALA A 545 -10.23 25.20 12.46
N THR A 546 -9.66 24.97 11.29
CA THR A 546 -8.96 25.98 10.52
C THR A 546 -9.84 26.34 9.32
N TYR A 547 -10.10 27.62 9.10
CA TYR A 547 -10.92 28.08 8.00
C TYR A 547 -10.08 28.71 6.93
N LEU A 548 -10.40 28.37 5.67
CA LEU A 548 -9.82 28.95 4.46
C LEU A 548 -10.90 29.72 3.73
N GLU A 549 -10.62 30.98 3.40
CA GLU A 549 -11.53 31.85 2.67
C GLU A 549 -10.93 32.21 1.31
N SER A 550 -11.71 32.13 0.25
CA SER A 550 -11.30 32.47 -1.10
C SER A 550 -10.91 33.96 -1.20
N SER A 551 -9.77 34.25 -1.81
CA SER A 551 -9.34 35.60 -2.17
C SER A 551 -10.01 36.11 -3.46
N GLY A 552 -10.87 35.31 -4.10
CA GLY A 552 -11.40 35.56 -5.44
C GLY A 552 -10.52 35.04 -6.59
N HIS A 553 -9.42 34.38 -6.28
CA HIS A 553 -8.52 33.82 -7.28
C HIS A 553 -9.18 32.70 -8.10
N PRO A 554 -8.91 32.59 -9.44
CA PRO A 554 -9.53 31.57 -10.30
C PRO A 554 -9.41 30.14 -9.80
N LEU A 555 -8.30 29.78 -9.14
CA LEU A 555 -8.06 28.44 -8.58
C LEU A 555 -8.98 28.09 -7.38
N ALA A 556 -9.66 29.07 -6.79
CA ALA A 556 -10.66 28.83 -5.75
C ALA A 556 -12.12 28.85 -6.29
N LYS A 557 -12.34 29.15 -7.58
CA LYS A 557 -13.66 29.42 -8.18
C LYS A 557 -14.65 28.26 -8.05
N ILE A 558 -14.20 27.02 -8.00
CA ILE A 558 -15.09 25.86 -7.92
C ILE A 558 -15.76 25.71 -6.55
N LEU A 559 -15.26 26.36 -5.52
CA LEU A 559 -15.84 26.30 -4.19
C LEU A 559 -17.17 27.07 -4.21
N ALA A 560 -18.25 26.37 -3.87
CA ALA A 560 -19.60 26.94 -3.87
C ALA A 560 -19.83 27.96 -2.74
N VAL A 561 -18.92 27.98 -1.76
CA VAL A 561 -18.95 28.87 -0.59
C VAL A 561 -17.61 29.61 -0.50
N SER A 562 -17.64 30.82 0.05
CA SER A 562 -16.42 31.63 0.20
C SER A 562 -15.44 31.04 1.23
N THR A 563 -15.97 30.37 2.25
CA THR A 563 -15.19 29.84 3.37
C THR A 563 -15.41 28.34 3.51
N VAL A 564 -14.33 27.58 3.64
CA VAL A 564 -14.31 26.15 3.90
C VAL A 564 -13.49 25.85 5.14
N GLY A 565 -13.81 24.76 5.84
CA GLY A 565 -13.11 24.35 7.07
C GLY A 565 -12.48 22.99 6.96
N LEU A 566 -11.44 22.77 7.77
CA LEU A 566 -10.81 21.48 8.00
C LEU A 566 -10.26 21.42 9.43
N PRO A 567 -10.12 20.22 10.02
CA PRO A 567 -9.45 20.07 11.30
C PRO A 567 -7.93 20.21 11.15
N GLY A 568 -7.27 20.68 12.20
CA GLY A 568 -5.82 20.66 12.31
C GLY A 568 -5.16 22.04 12.41
N PRO A 569 -3.83 22.04 12.58
CA PRO A 569 -3.01 23.24 12.64
C PRO A 569 -2.82 23.86 11.27
N PHE A 570 -2.26 25.09 11.24
CA PHE A 570 -1.89 25.76 10.00
C PHE A 570 -0.53 26.45 10.13
N LEU A 571 0.10 26.74 8.99
CA LEU A 571 1.35 27.49 8.94
C LEU A 571 1.09 28.96 8.59
N ARG A 572 1.65 29.89 9.39
CA ARG A 572 1.72 31.29 9.00
C ARG A 572 2.78 31.47 7.94
N LEU A 573 2.40 32.11 6.86
CA LEU A 573 3.21 32.31 5.68
C LEU A 573 3.44 33.82 5.44
N LYS A 574 4.63 34.15 4.96
CA LYS A 574 4.94 35.44 4.38
C LYS A 574 5.09 35.28 2.88
N ARG A 575 4.19 35.87 2.09
CA ARG A 575 4.31 35.84 0.63
C ARG A 575 5.54 36.63 0.16
N THR A 576 6.23 36.08 -0.83
CA THR A 576 7.34 36.72 -1.53
C THR A 576 6.95 37.00 -2.98
N THR A 577 6.89 35.98 -3.83
CA THR A 577 6.51 36.09 -5.25
C THR A 577 5.14 35.50 -5.58
N ALA A 578 4.55 34.73 -4.67
CA ALA A 578 3.31 34.01 -4.94
C ALA A 578 2.06 34.93 -4.90
N GLU A 579 1.08 34.57 -5.71
CA GLU A 579 -0.28 35.08 -5.65
C GLU A 579 -1.06 34.35 -4.52
N GLU A 580 -1.97 35.05 -3.84
CA GLU A 580 -2.81 34.46 -2.81
C GLU A 580 -4.07 33.84 -3.47
N VAL A 581 -4.25 32.56 -3.21
CA VAL A 581 -5.45 31.82 -3.64
C VAL A 581 -6.53 31.81 -2.57
N MET A 582 -6.11 31.57 -1.31
CA MET A 582 -6.95 31.61 -0.13
C MET A 582 -6.16 32.18 1.04
N HIS A 583 -6.87 32.81 1.97
CA HIS A 583 -6.31 33.24 3.25
C HIS A 583 -6.97 32.52 4.43
N TYR A 584 -6.32 32.54 5.59
CA TYR A 584 -6.92 32.02 6.81
C TYR A 584 -7.99 32.98 7.33
N ARG A 585 -9.10 32.41 7.74
CA ARG A 585 -10.07 33.03 8.59
C ARG A 585 -9.95 32.36 9.97
N LEU A 586 -9.48 33.09 10.98
CA LEU A 586 -9.30 32.51 12.30
C LEU A 586 -10.65 32.17 12.93
N PRO A 587 -10.75 31.09 13.68
CA PRO A 587 -12.00 30.73 14.36
C PRO A 587 -12.36 31.80 15.39
N PHE A 588 -13.66 32.03 15.54
CA PHE A 588 -14.16 32.89 16.61
C PHE A 588 -13.86 32.27 17.99
N MET A 589 -13.10 32.97 18.82
CA MET A 589 -12.72 32.50 20.12
C MET A 589 -13.08 33.56 21.18
N VAL A 590 -13.46 33.11 22.35
CA VAL A 590 -13.66 33.97 23.50
C VAL A 590 -12.32 34.11 24.25
N GLU A 591 -11.65 35.23 24.10
CA GLU A 591 -10.30 35.46 24.61
C GLU A 591 -10.19 35.34 26.14
N ASP A 592 -11.28 35.70 26.86
CA ASP A 592 -11.35 35.67 28.30
C ASP A 592 -11.50 34.25 28.90
N LEU A 593 -11.68 33.24 28.09
CA LEU A 593 -11.76 31.84 28.55
C LEU A 593 -10.37 31.23 28.66
N PRO A 594 -10.07 30.51 29.76
CA PRO A 594 -8.86 29.72 29.84
C PRO A 594 -8.68 28.83 28.63
N HIS A 595 -7.48 28.83 28.04
CA HIS A 595 -7.12 27.96 26.91
C HIS A 595 -7.86 28.24 25.59
N HIS A 596 -8.44 29.39 25.38
CA HIS A 596 -9.18 29.74 24.15
C HIS A 596 -10.20 28.66 23.76
N GLN A 597 -11.03 28.23 24.70
CA GLN A 597 -12.00 27.17 24.47
C GLN A 597 -13.30 27.72 23.90
N TRP A 598 -13.85 26.96 22.93
CA TRP A 598 -15.22 27.13 22.49
C TRP A 598 -16.16 26.28 23.33
N PHE A 599 -17.29 26.89 23.76
CA PHE A 599 -18.20 26.29 24.74
C PHE A 599 -19.27 25.37 24.15
N ASN A 600 -19.32 25.20 22.82
CA ASN A 600 -20.36 24.41 22.16
C ASN A 600 -19.78 23.06 21.62
N TRP A 601 -20.68 22.15 21.24
CA TRP A 601 -20.34 20.80 20.77
C TRP A 601 -19.70 20.76 19.37
N GLY A 602 -19.90 21.82 18.55
CA GLY A 602 -19.30 21.95 17.24
C GLY A 602 -17.99 22.75 17.27
N PRO A 603 -17.25 22.81 16.16
CA PRO A 603 -16.11 23.70 16.04
C PRO A 603 -16.56 25.17 16.13
N PRO A 604 -15.73 26.09 16.64
CA PRO A 604 -16.05 27.51 16.64
C PRO A 604 -16.24 28.00 15.19
N PRO A 605 -17.20 28.90 14.93
CA PRO A 605 -17.41 29.44 13.60
C PRO A 605 -16.22 30.30 13.15
N PRO A 606 -16.07 30.60 11.83
CA PRO A 606 -15.05 31.53 11.37
C PRO A 606 -15.28 32.93 11.97
N GLY A 607 -14.22 33.51 12.55
CA GLY A 607 -14.23 34.86 13.10
C GLY A 607 -13.94 35.93 12.06
N ALA A 608 -13.83 37.18 12.51
CA ALA A 608 -13.52 38.34 11.66
C ALA A 608 -12.03 38.47 11.33
N GLU A 609 -11.14 37.90 12.18
CA GLU A 609 -9.69 38.04 12.05
C GLU A 609 -9.14 37.16 10.93
N THR A 610 -8.22 37.70 10.11
CA THR A 610 -7.51 36.96 9.06
C THR A 610 -6.14 36.53 9.57
N GLY A 611 -5.74 35.28 9.23
CA GLY A 611 -4.45 34.71 9.61
C GLY A 611 -3.35 34.83 8.54
N GLY A 612 -3.56 35.62 7.48
CA GLY A 612 -2.66 35.73 6.33
C GLY A 612 -2.91 34.67 5.26
N ALA A 613 -2.00 34.58 4.28
CA ALA A 613 -2.12 33.64 3.16
C ALA A 613 -2.12 32.19 3.65
N ALA A 614 -3.03 31.39 3.13
CA ALA A 614 -3.20 29.97 3.44
C ALA A 614 -2.86 29.06 2.26
N VAL A 615 -3.29 29.46 1.07
CA VAL A 615 -2.99 28.79 -0.19
C VAL A 615 -2.42 29.81 -1.16
N THR A 616 -1.31 29.43 -1.79
CA THR A 616 -0.60 30.31 -2.71
C THR A 616 -0.29 29.62 -4.03
N TYR A 617 -0.24 30.41 -5.08
CA TYR A 617 0.15 29.99 -6.42
C TYR A 617 1.34 30.81 -6.89
N ASN A 618 2.37 30.15 -7.41
CA ASN A 618 3.59 30.79 -7.86
C ASN A 618 4.00 30.28 -9.25
N LYS A 619 4.43 31.18 -10.13
CA LYS A 619 5.10 30.84 -11.38
C LYS A 619 6.60 30.80 -11.13
N PHE A 620 7.22 29.68 -11.45
CA PHE A 620 8.66 29.50 -11.26
C PHE A 620 9.31 28.94 -12.53
N GLY A 621 10.08 29.78 -13.21
CA GLY A 621 10.62 29.45 -14.53
C GLY A 621 9.48 29.23 -15.54
N LYS A 622 9.43 28.04 -16.15
CA LYS A 622 8.33 27.62 -17.05
C LYS A 622 7.21 26.85 -16.32
N GLY A 623 7.45 26.49 -15.07
CA GLY A 623 6.52 25.70 -14.25
C GLY A 623 5.69 26.54 -13.30
N GLU A 624 4.93 25.83 -12.49
CA GLU A 624 3.99 26.40 -11.53
C GLU A 624 4.02 25.59 -10.23
N ALA A 625 3.85 26.27 -9.11
CA ALA A 625 3.75 25.64 -7.81
C ALA A 625 2.51 26.14 -7.06
N LEU A 626 1.73 25.22 -6.53
CA LEU A 626 0.70 25.49 -5.55
C LEU A 626 1.20 25.05 -4.18
N TYR A 627 1.09 25.92 -3.20
CA TYR A 627 1.42 25.57 -1.82
C TYR A 627 0.22 25.76 -0.90
N ILE A 628 -0.03 24.77 -0.03
CA ILE A 628 -1.19 24.69 0.85
C ILE A 628 -0.70 24.61 2.30
N GLY A 629 -0.86 25.68 3.08
CA GLY A 629 -0.30 25.82 4.42
C GLY A 629 -1.00 25.00 5.52
N VAL A 630 -1.85 24.05 5.16
CA VAL A 630 -2.58 23.15 6.07
C VAL A 630 -2.37 21.69 5.69
N PRO A 631 -2.56 20.73 6.64
CA PRO A 631 -2.44 19.30 6.36
C PRO A 631 -3.67 18.77 5.59
N ILE A 632 -3.83 19.25 4.35
CA ILE A 632 -5.04 19.02 3.53
C ILE A 632 -5.25 17.56 3.17
N PHE A 633 -4.17 16.82 2.89
CA PHE A 633 -4.27 15.41 2.52
C PHE A 633 -4.62 14.55 3.73
N ARG A 634 -4.04 14.85 4.90
CA ARG A 634 -4.42 14.18 6.14
C ARG A 634 -5.89 14.44 6.51
N ALA A 635 -6.36 15.67 6.31
CA ALA A 635 -7.76 16.03 6.53
C ALA A 635 -8.73 15.31 5.58
N MET A 636 -8.26 14.79 4.44
CA MET A 636 -9.08 14.01 3.50
C MET A 636 -9.65 12.74 4.12
N HIS A 637 -9.00 12.19 5.16
CA HIS A 637 -9.52 11.05 5.92
C HIS A 637 -10.92 11.31 6.49
N ASP A 638 -11.24 12.56 6.87
CA ASP A 638 -12.56 12.97 7.33
C ASP A 638 -13.53 13.24 6.19
N ARG A 639 -13.11 12.97 4.95
CA ARG A 639 -13.86 13.04 3.70
C ARG A 639 -14.58 14.37 3.44
N PRO A 640 -13.94 15.54 3.59
CA PRO A 640 -14.59 16.81 3.29
C PRO A 640 -14.86 16.95 1.80
N VAL A 641 -16.14 17.14 1.46
CA VAL A 641 -16.63 17.17 0.07
C VAL A 641 -15.91 18.23 -0.77
N TRP A 642 -15.52 19.36 -0.17
CA TRP A 642 -14.86 20.44 -0.90
C TRP A 642 -13.46 20.06 -1.38
N ILE A 643 -12.68 19.28 -0.62
CA ILE A 643 -11.34 18.82 -1.03
C ILE A 643 -11.48 17.88 -2.24
N ARG A 644 -12.45 16.95 -2.22
CA ARG A 644 -12.74 16.03 -3.32
C ARG A 644 -13.07 16.74 -4.63
N LYS A 645 -13.67 17.92 -4.56
CA LYS A 645 -13.97 18.73 -5.73
C LYS A 645 -12.80 19.62 -6.13
N TRP A 646 -12.12 20.19 -5.16
CA TRP A 646 -11.10 21.21 -5.39
C TRP A 646 -9.79 20.63 -5.91
N ILE A 647 -9.27 19.56 -5.37
CA ILE A 647 -8.01 18.96 -5.83
C ILE A 647 -8.09 18.49 -7.31
N PRO A 648 -9.13 17.74 -7.73
CA PRO A 648 -9.31 17.44 -9.17
C PRO A 648 -9.43 18.67 -10.05
N PHE A 649 -10.11 19.72 -9.56
CA PHE A 649 -10.20 20.98 -10.28
C PHE A 649 -8.82 21.64 -10.45
N LEU A 650 -8.01 21.69 -9.39
CA LEU A 650 -6.65 22.22 -9.45
C LEU A 650 -5.80 21.48 -10.49
N LEU A 651 -5.84 20.15 -10.47
CA LEU A 651 -5.10 19.34 -11.46
C LEU A 651 -5.53 19.67 -12.90
N ARG A 652 -6.82 19.88 -13.14
CA ARG A 652 -7.34 20.28 -14.47
C ARG A 652 -6.92 21.70 -14.86
N GLN A 653 -6.79 22.61 -13.89
CA GLN A 653 -6.29 23.98 -14.18
C GLN A 653 -4.78 23.99 -14.46
N LEU A 654 -4.00 23.23 -13.69
CA LEU A 654 -2.54 23.15 -13.85
C LEU A 654 -2.14 22.38 -15.13
N VAL A 655 -2.88 21.34 -15.48
CA VAL A 655 -2.66 20.50 -16.67
C VAL A 655 -4.00 20.33 -17.41
N PRO A 656 -4.39 21.29 -18.27
CA PRO A 656 -5.68 21.23 -18.98
C PRO A 656 -5.80 20.05 -19.96
N GLN A 657 -4.68 19.61 -20.52
CA GLN A 657 -4.59 18.49 -21.47
C GLN A 657 -3.69 17.40 -20.89
N PRO A 658 -4.23 16.51 -20.01
CA PRO A 658 -3.48 15.40 -19.48
C PRO A 658 -3.23 14.34 -20.56
N ILE A 659 -2.19 13.50 -20.36
CA ILE A 659 -1.91 12.39 -21.27
C ILE A 659 -3.13 11.46 -21.41
N ALA A 660 -3.80 11.16 -20.29
CA ALA A 660 -5.05 10.40 -20.25
C ALA A 660 -5.88 10.78 -19.01
N GLU A 661 -7.21 10.70 -19.13
CA GLU A 661 -8.14 10.99 -18.03
C GLU A 661 -9.45 10.23 -18.23
N LEU A 662 -10.02 9.70 -17.15
CA LEU A 662 -11.41 9.26 -17.09
C LEU A 662 -12.27 10.42 -16.59
N ARG A 663 -13.40 10.66 -17.26
CA ARG A 663 -14.40 11.62 -16.78
C ARG A 663 -15.72 10.91 -16.52
N PRO A 664 -15.89 10.38 -15.31
CA PRO A 664 -17.16 9.85 -14.90
C PRO A 664 -18.15 10.99 -14.67
N ALA A 665 -19.42 10.73 -14.87
CA ALA A 665 -20.51 11.58 -14.41
C ALA A 665 -20.55 11.62 -12.86
N PRO A 666 -21.50 12.32 -12.18
CA PRO A 666 -21.43 12.76 -10.78
C PRO A 666 -21.13 11.73 -9.67
N PHE A 667 -21.03 10.44 -9.96
CA PHE A 667 -20.74 9.38 -8.98
C PHE A 667 -19.29 8.86 -9.01
N SER A 668 -18.34 9.69 -9.40
CA SER A 668 -16.93 9.34 -9.56
C SER A 668 -16.25 8.75 -8.32
N GLU A 669 -16.80 8.92 -7.13
CA GLU A 669 -16.25 8.35 -5.91
C GLU A 669 -16.36 6.82 -5.81
N TYR A 670 -17.17 6.20 -6.65
CA TYR A 670 -17.32 4.73 -6.73
C TYR A 670 -16.72 4.14 -8.01
N VAL A 671 -16.11 4.97 -8.84
CA VAL A 671 -15.49 4.53 -10.09
C VAL A 671 -14.01 4.80 -10.04
N HIS A 672 -13.23 3.75 -10.13
CA HIS A 672 -11.76 3.79 -10.17
C HIS A 672 -11.29 3.36 -11.54
N GLY A 673 -10.19 3.92 -12.00
CA GLY A 673 -9.62 3.54 -13.27
C GLY A 673 -8.10 3.60 -13.30
N THR A 674 -7.51 2.72 -14.08
CA THR A 674 -6.08 2.64 -14.28
C THR A 674 -5.73 2.58 -15.75
N PHE A 675 -4.53 3.01 -16.07
CA PHE A 675 -3.99 3.02 -17.42
C PHE A 675 -2.62 2.35 -17.42
N PHE A 676 -2.43 1.39 -18.31
CA PHE A 676 -1.16 0.70 -18.47
C PHE A 676 -0.78 0.62 -19.95
N TRP A 677 0.51 0.74 -20.24
CA TRP A 677 1.07 0.37 -21.52
C TRP A 677 1.20 -1.15 -21.63
N ASP A 678 0.94 -1.72 -22.80
CA ASP A 678 1.50 -3.03 -23.10
C ASP A 678 3.03 -2.92 -23.30
N ALA A 679 3.78 -4.00 -23.05
CA ALA A 679 5.26 -4.00 -23.16
C ALA A 679 5.79 -3.55 -24.52
N SER A 680 4.99 -3.74 -25.61
CA SER A 680 5.34 -3.27 -26.95
C SER A 680 4.89 -1.84 -27.25
N LYS A 681 4.17 -1.20 -26.33
CA LYS A 681 3.57 0.13 -26.45
C LYS A 681 2.65 0.31 -27.66
N ARG A 682 2.02 -0.77 -28.10
CA ARG A 682 1.01 -0.74 -29.19
C ARG A 682 -0.39 -0.47 -28.70
N PHE A 683 -0.62 -0.74 -27.40
CA PHE A 683 -1.92 -0.56 -26.77
C PHE A 683 -1.75 0.10 -25.42
N ILE A 684 -2.79 0.79 -25.01
CA ILE A 684 -3.02 1.14 -23.62
C ILE A 684 -4.18 0.29 -23.11
N LEU A 685 -3.94 -0.48 -22.06
CA LEU A 685 -4.99 -1.15 -21.30
C LEU A 685 -5.59 -0.12 -20.35
N VAL A 686 -6.88 0.14 -20.51
CA VAL A 686 -7.67 0.94 -19.56
C VAL A 686 -8.56 -0.02 -18.80
N GLN A 687 -8.51 0.05 -17.49
CA GLN A 687 -9.35 -0.75 -16.61
C GLN A 687 -10.24 0.17 -15.80
N VAL A 688 -11.51 -0.19 -15.66
CA VAL A 688 -12.51 0.56 -14.92
C VAL A 688 -13.20 -0.35 -13.92
N LEU A 689 -13.18 0.04 -12.65
CA LEU A 689 -13.83 -0.64 -11.54
C LEU A 689 -14.95 0.23 -10.98
N ASN A 690 -16.16 -0.33 -10.87
CA ASN A 690 -17.28 0.23 -10.15
C ASN A 690 -17.44 -0.46 -8.80
N THR A 691 -17.22 0.28 -7.71
CA THR A 691 -17.23 -0.24 -6.35
C THR A 691 -18.57 -0.02 -5.62
N ILE A 692 -19.60 0.37 -6.34
CA ILE A 692 -20.91 0.69 -5.73
C ILE A 692 -21.51 -0.47 -4.95
N GLU A 693 -21.21 -1.72 -5.33
CA GLU A 693 -21.65 -2.92 -4.62
C GLU A 693 -21.19 -2.97 -3.15
N LEU A 694 -20.01 -2.42 -2.84
CA LEU A 694 -19.50 -2.35 -1.46
C LEU A 694 -20.34 -1.42 -0.57
N VAL A 695 -21.07 -0.49 -1.18
CA VAL A 695 -21.90 0.48 -0.47
C VAL A 695 -23.36 0.02 -0.41
N THR A 696 -23.80 -0.73 -1.41
CA THR A 696 -25.19 -1.19 -1.56
C THR A 696 -25.40 -2.66 -1.14
N GLU A 697 -24.48 -3.21 -0.37
CA GLU A 697 -24.57 -4.56 0.19
C GLU A 697 -24.78 -5.68 -0.86
N GLY A 698 -24.15 -5.51 -2.02
CA GLY A 698 -24.18 -6.52 -3.09
C GLY A 698 -25.09 -6.21 -4.28
N ASP A 699 -25.85 -5.13 -4.23
CA ASP A 699 -26.65 -4.71 -5.37
C ASP A 699 -25.75 -4.09 -6.46
N LEU A 700 -25.55 -4.80 -7.55
CA LEU A 700 -24.81 -4.27 -8.70
C LEU A 700 -25.62 -3.16 -9.39
N ARG A 701 -25.09 -1.95 -9.39
CA ARG A 701 -25.62 -0.83 -10.16
C ARG A 701 -24.59 -0.39 -11.19
N PRO A 702 -24.97 -0.33 -12.46
CA PRO A 702 -24.06 0.18 -13.49
C PRO A 702 -23.58 1.59 -13.14
N ALA A 703 -22.31 1.86 -13.39
CA ALA A 703 -21.80 3.22 -13.32
C ALA A 703 -22.44 4.09 -14.43
N PRO A 704 -22.46 5.40 -14.27
CA PRO A 704 -22.76 6.30 -15.38
C PRO A 704 -21.78 6.11 -16.55
N ASP A 705 -22.18 6.57 -17.73
CA ASP A 705 -21.30 6.57 -18.89
C ASP A 705 -19.96 7.25 -18.56
N ILE A 706 -18.86 6.61 -18.93
CA ILE A 706 -17.50 7.10 -18.71
C ILE A 706 -16.89 7.49 -20.03
N VAL A 707 -16.30 8.68 -20.09
CA VAL A 707 -15.54 9.12 -21.26
C VAL A 707 -14.05 9.03 -20.95
N ILE A 708 -13.36 8.23 -21.72
CA ILE A 708 -11.90 8.11 -21.67
C ILE A 708 -11.35 9.19 -22.59
N HIS A 709 -10.58 10.11 -22.02
CA HIS A 709 -9.87 11.16 -22.76
C HIS A 709 -8.41 10.77 -22.94
N ALA A 710 -7.86 11.00 -24.14
CA ALA A 710 -6.45 10.82 -24.44
C ALA A 710 -5.93 12.02 -25.24
N ASP A 711 -4.69 12.44 -24.95
CA ASP A 711 -4.02 13.52 -25.67
C ASP A 711 -3.59 13.02 -27.07
N PRO A 712 -4.12 13.55 -28.18
CA PRO A 712 -3.80 13.08 -29.52
C PRO A 712 -2.36 13.40 -29.96
N LEU A 713 -1.68 14.33 -29.31
CA LEU A 713 -0.29 14.67 -29.60
C LEU A 713 0.69 13.68 -28.99
N ARG A 714 0.33 13.10 -27.83
CA ARG A 714 1.16 12.14 -27.10
C ARG A 714 0.72 10.70 -27.32
N LEU A 715 -0.57 10.47 -27.52
CA LEU A 715 -1.18 9.15 -27.72
C LEU A 715 -1.92 9.12 -29.06
N LYS A 716 -1.29 8.57 -30.07
CA LYS A 716 -1.90 8.41 -31.40
C LYS A 716 -2.88 7.25 -31.40
N VAL A 717 -4.03 7.40 -30.73
CA VAL A 717 -5.05 6.36 -30.65
C VAL A 717 -5.71 6.16 -32.02
N ALA A 718 -5.58 4.96 -32.58
CA ALA A 718 -6.11 4.56 -33.88
C ALA A 718 -7.41 3.74 -33.75
N GLY A 719 -7.70 3.17 -32.60
CA GLY A 719 -8.89 2.35 -32.35
C GLY A 719 -9.11 2.11 -30.86
N ALA A 720 -10.33 1.73 -30.51
CA ALA A 720 -10.69 1.37 -29.15
C ALA A 720 -11.58 0.12 -29.16
N ARG A 721 -11.32 -0.82 -28.25
CA ARG A 721 -12.09 -2.04 -28.11
C ARG A 721 -12.29 -2.40 -26.65
N LEU A 722 -13.55 -2.57 -26.25
CA LEU A 722 -13.90 -3.21 -24.98
C LEU A 722 -13.57 -4.70 -25.12
N VAL A 723 -12.83 -5.25 -24.16
CA VAL A 723 -12.39 -6.64 -24.16
C VAL A 723 -13.20 -7.45 -23.16
N TRP A 724 -13.53 -6.85 -22.01
CA TRP A 724 -14.32 -7.45 -20.96
C TRP A 724 -15.33 -6.45 -20.39
N PRO A 725 -16.58 -6.83 -20.04
CA PRO A 725 -17.14 -8.20 -19.98
C PRO A 725 -17.61 -8.78 -21.31
N LYS A 726 -17.61 -8.01 -22.39
CA LYS A 726 -18.01 -8.47 -23.73
C LYS A 726 -17.20 -7.73 -24.77
N GLU A 727 -16.60 -8.48 -25.72
CA GLU A 727 -15.84 -7.88 -26.79
C GLU A 727 -16.72 -6.99 -27.68
N GLN A 728 -16.30 -5.74 -27.86
CA GLN A 728 -17.01 -4.73 -28.66
C GLN A 728 -16.05 -3.64 -29.12
N ASP A 729 -16.08 -3.31 -30.42
CA ASP A 729 -15.40 -2.13 -30.93
C ASP A 729 -16.12 -0.86 -30.47
N LEU A 730 -15.34 0.11 -30.00
CA LEU A 730 -15.83 1.38 -29.50
C LEU A 730 -15.51 2.51 -30.48
N GLY A 731 -16.46 3.44 -30.65
CA GLY A 731 -16.26 4.63 -31.45
C GLY A 731 -15.24 5.59 -30.84
N ILE A 732 -14.41 6.19 -31.69
CA ILE A 732 -13.48 7.25 -31.34
C ILE A 732 -14.00 8.56 -31.86
N VAL A 733 -14.01 9.60 -31.03
CA VAL A 733 -14.39 10.97 -31.41
C VAL A 733 -13.28 11.92 -31.01
N THR A 734 -12.85 12.79 -31.90
CA THR A 734 -11.95 13.90 -31.54
C THR A 734 -12.80 15.11 -31.19
N LYS A 735 -12.73 15.58 -29.97
CA LYS A 735 -13.49 16.71 -29.45
C LYS A 735 -12.65 17.49 -28.43
N GLU A 736 -12.76 18.84 -28.49
CA GLU A 736 -12.06 19.72 -27.53
C GLU A 736 -10.57 19.47 -27.40
N GLY A 737 -9.89 19.11 -28.51
CA GLY A 737 -8.46 18.82 -28.52
C GLY A 737 -8.06 17.50 -27.87
N SER A 738 -9.00 16.61 -27.59
CA SER A 738 -8.74 15.27 -27.05
C SER A 738 -9.41 14.19 -27.89
N ILE A 739 -8.83 12.99 -27.88
CA ILE A 739 -9.50 11.78 -28.34
C ILE A 739 -10.41 11.31 -27.20
N GLN A 740 -11.67 11.03 -27.55
CA GLN A 740 -12.67 10.58 -26.58
C GLN A 740 -13.22 9.22 -26.98
N VAL A 741 -13.25 8.30 -26.04
CA VAL A 741 -13.87 6.98 -26.16
C VAL A 741 -14.92 6.83 -25.07
N MET A 742 -16.15 6.53 -25.45
CA MET A 742 -17.25 6.39 -24.51
C MET A 742 -17.46 4.93 -24.11
N LEU A 743 -17.38 4.66 -22.82
CA LEU A 743 -17.77 3.41 -22.18
C LEU A 743 -19.14 3.59 -21.51
N ARG A 744 -20.17 2.94 -22.08
CA ARG A 744 -21.54 3.13 -21.60
C ARG A 744 -21.87 2.24 -20.43
N ALA A 745 -22.41 2.83 -19.38
CA ALA A 745 -22.93 2.18 -18.18
C ALA A 745 -22.11 0.96 -17.73
N PRO A 746 -20.79 1.09 -17.47
CA PRO A 746 -19.95 -0.02 -17.10
C PRO A 746 -20.50 -0.73 -15.85
N GLY A 747 -20.49 -2.05 -15.89
CA GLY A 747 -20.79 -2.88 -14.74
C GLY A 747 -19.66 -2.82 -13.69
N ARG A 748 -19.53 -3.87 -12.88
CA ARG A 748 -18.53 -3.92 -11.82
C ARG A 748 -17.10 -3.72 -12.32
N TYR A 749 -16.67 -4.50 -13.31
CA TYR A 749 -15.33 -4.41 -13.90
C TYR A 749 -15.41 -4.35 -15.43
N SER A 750 -14.58 -3.52 -16.02
CA SER A 750 -14.44 -3.41 -17.48
C SER A 750 -12.96 -3.22 -17.85
N ALA A 751 -12.54 -3.94 -18.90
CA ALA A 751 -11.21 -3.79 -19.47
C ALA A 751 -11.32 -3.47 -20.97
N LEU A 752 -10.55 -2.49 -21.45
CA LEU A 752 -10.54 -2.09 -22.84
C LEU A 752 -9.13 -1.73 -23.32
N TYR A 753 -8.88 -1.95 -24.60
CA TYR A 753 -7.68 -1.48 -25.28
C TYR A 753 -7.93 -0.18 -26.04
N LEU A 754 -6.96 0.74 -25.94
CA LEU A 754 -6.77 1.82 -26.90
C LEU A 754 -5.58 1.42 -27.80
N LYS A 755 -5.86 1.13 -29.07
CA LYS A 755 -4.83 0.79 -30.05
C LYS A 755 -4.09 2.06 -30.44
N LEU A 756 -2.77 2.03 -30.43
CA LEU A 756 -1.93 3.12 -30.90
C LEU A 756 -1.56 2.92 -32.37
N ALA A 757 -1.36 4.04 -33.11
CA ALA A 757 -1.03 4.03 -34.53
C ALA A 757 0.45 3.62 -34.78
#